data_5afb920a00055820521a96565f445f96
#
_entry.id   5afb920a00055820521a96565f445f96
#
_cell.length_a   1.000
_cell.length_b   1.000
_cell.length_c   1.000
_cell.angle_alpha   90.00
_cell.angle_beta   90.00
_cell.angle_gamma   90.00
#
_symmetry.space_group_name_H-M   'P 1'
#
loop_
_entity.id
_entity.type
_entity.pdbx_description
1 polymer ?
#
loop_
_entity_poly.entity_id
_entity_poly.type
_entity_poly.pdbx_seq_one_letter_code
_entity_poly.pdbx_strand_id
1 'polypeptide(L)'
;MSGPLSNPYMFKSAAGAADFYEYQIANSVRFMTGVGYFTRTPSGAGNRKTYTISFWVKRHVPTTSDFDVLCNAQESSTTNYTDSIRFSSTGNLQIAFKGTVSGNLITTRVFRDTSAWMHIVCAVDTTQGTAANRVKLYINGEQETDFSTETYPSQDYQGGWCNSREHALGRFTGASYTTIGNFYMANFALVDGSQLAPTSFGTSKNGVWIPDDLSELTWGTTGTWVRFESSSDLGNDSSGNNNDWTNNSVATHDQMLDSPTFNSSSNGGNFCTINSVYRGDQTSDASYGVLSEGNLKHSYSGSADAYCGCTHKVPASGKWYFEYLINAGGGTGDYSPAAGIMDPNEYTFADGGSDGSTGSIVYGNNTNKVYKDTSISGTYSGSRGSNGDVMGIAVDMDNGAFYVSKNGTFQTIDGGSQGDPTSGASRTGAGATWTPASEYTSGMVPLSAPTGGSAPVITMNFGQDGTFAGEKTAGGNSDANGYGNFYSAVPSGYSAICTANLSVADEVDPAQTDDDYPQKLFGTNLYTGTLSSSGVVQITHGLGFKPDVVWTKSRSTSQRHVVRDSIRGPNYMLASNENTASADKSSNGDMGSTFATDTTYPTNYTDGMNGTGTYVGWSWRANGGTTSSGSGDLTSIHQVDPSGGFSIVKATGDGGSGDKTVTHGMSAAPDCILAKSLDTASNWDTYWSEGLSSGYGLRLNTTDNQLSGRWGTVNSSIFTVKYNYTWLDSNDYIYYCFRNIEGYIKVGTY
;
A
#
# COMPACT_ATOMS: atom_id res chain seq x y z
N MET A 1 -4.85 14.84 -5.02
CA MET A 1 -5.76 14.14 -4.08
C MET A 1 -5.22 12.74 -3.92
N SER A 2 -4.63 12.42 -2.79
CA SER A 2 -4.28 11.04 -2.46
C SER A 2 -5.57 10.36 -2.00
N GLY A 3 -6.18 9.58 -2.88
CA GLY A 3 -7.30 8.71 -2.50
C GLY A 3 -6.85 7.66 -1.47
N PRO A 4 -7.79 6.96 -0.80
CA PRO A 4 -7.48 5.92 0.20
C PRO A 4 -6.79 4.68 -0.38
N LEU A 5 -6.28 4.72 -1.60
CA LEU A 5 -5.86 3.56 -2.39
C LEU A 5 -4.34 3.34 -2.48
N SER A 6 -3.52 4.18 -1.86
CA SER A 6 -2.07 4.01 -1.95
C SER A 6 -1.44 3.65 -0.61
N ASN A 7 -1.98 2.64 0.09
CA ASN A 7 -1.25 2.09 1.21
C ASN A 7 -0.33 0.97 0.71
N PRO A 8 0.99 1.21 0.59
CA PRO A 8 1.95 0.19 0.13
C PRO A 8 2.14 -0.97 1.11
N TYR A 9 1.39 -0.99 2.21
CA TYR A 9 1.50 -2.01 3.26
C TYR A 9 0.32 -2.98 3.34
N MET A 10 -0.43 -3.17 2.25
CA MET A 10 -1.50 -4.16 2.19
C MET A 10 -1.03 -5.41 1.45
N PHE A 11 -0.58 -6.42 2.16
CA PHE A 11 -0.09 -7.69 1.59
C PHE A 11 -0.87 -8.89 2.09
N LYS A 12 -1.24 -9.78 1.18
CA LYS A 12 -1.72 -11.13 1.49
C LYS A 12 -0.87 -12.17 0.75
N SER A 13 -0.46 -13.21 1.47
CA SER A 13 -0.04 -14.47 0.90
C SER A 13 -1.16 -15.50 1.09
N ALA A 14 -1.63 -16.13 0.02
CA ALA A 14 -2.73 -17.13 0.05
C ALA A 14 -2.26 -18.52 0.48
N ALA A 15 -1.18 -18.77 1.03
CA ALA A 15 -0.69 -19.97 1.69
C ALA A 15 0.77 -19.75 2.08
N GLY A 16 1.03 -19.00 3.15
CA GLY A 16 2.37 -18.72 3.61
C GLY A 16 2.55 -17.31 4.15
N ALA A 17 1.48 -16.70 4.70
CA ALA A 17 1.57 -15.39 5.37
C ALA A 17 2.65 -15.36 6.47
N ALA A 18 2.98 -16.51 7.05
CA ALA A 18 4.10 -16.68 7.96
C ALA A 18 5.48 -16.45 7.29
N ASP A 19 5.59 -16.61 5.97
CA ASP A 19 6.85 -16.52 5.25
C ASP A 19 7.19 -15.09 4.79
N PHE A 20 6.21 -14.18 4.75
CA PHE A 20 6.50 -12.79 4.37
C PHE A 20 7.18 -12.03 5.51
N TYR A 21 6.63 -12.11 6.72
CA TYR A 21 7.22 -11.50 7.91
C TYR A 21 8.02 -12.54 8.67
N GLU A 22 9.35 -12.45 8.63
CA GLU A 22 10.25 -13.30 9.42
C GLU A 22 10.12 -13.01 10.92
N TYR A 23 9.82 -11.75 11.27
CA TYR A 23 9.44 -11.33 12.60
C TYR A 23 8.04 -10.73 12.58
N GLN A 24 7.21 -11.11 13.57
CA GLN A 24 5.81 -10.69 13.66
C GLN A 24 5.56 -9.89 14.94
N ILE A 25 4.99 -8.71 14.79
CA ILE A 25 4.56 -7.87 15.89
C ILE A 25 3.11 -8.22 16.21
N ALA A 26 2.88 -8.83 17.37
CA ALA A 26 1.57 -9.37 17.72
C ALA A 26 0.54 -8.28 18.10
N ASN A 27 0.99 -7.23 18.79
CA ASN A 27 0.12 -6.22 19.35
C ASN A 27 0.72 -4.81 19.24
N SER A 28 -0.17 -3.83 19.36
CA SER A 28 0.16 -2.45 19.63
C SER A 28 -0.58 -1.94 20.86
N VAL A 29 -0.25 -0.73 21.30
CA VAL A 29 -1.00 0.01 22.30
C VAL A 29 -1.56 1.28 21.69
N ARG A 30 -2.83 1.56 21.98
CA ARG A 30 -3.52 2.79 21.64
C ARG A 30 -3.21 3.86 22.71
N PHE A 31 -2.72 5.02 22.27
CA PHE A 31 -2.55 6.23 23.07
C PHE A 31 -3.53 7.29 22.61
N MET A 32 -4.18 7.97 23.55
CA MET A 32 -5.05 9.11 23.26
C MET A 32 -5.32 9.93 24.52
N THR A 33 -5.84 11.14 24.33
CA THR A 33 -6.24 12.03 25.44
C THR A 33 -7.29 11.34 26.32
N GLY A 34 -7.01 11.25 27.61
CA GLY A 34 -7.89 10.58 28.59
C GLY A 34 -7.58 9.10 28.81
N VAL A 35 -6.75 8.47 27.99
CA VAL A 35 -6.15 7.16 28.19
C VAL A 35 -4.83 7.31 28.95
N GLY A 36 -4.17 6.23 29.25
CA GLY A 36 -2.93 6.22 30.01
C GLY A 36 -1.68 6.50 29.17
N TYR A 37 -0.57 6.34 29.82
CA TYR A 37 0.79 6.51 29.28
C TYR A 37 1.74 5.59 30.04
N PHE A 38 2.97 5.44 29.57
CA PHE A 38 4.00 4.69 30.29
C PHE A 38 5.09 5.62 30.74
N THR A 39 5.66 5.34 31.95
CA THR A 39 6.82 6.06 32.48
C THR A 39 7.87 5.09 32.97
N ARG A 40 9.12 5.54 32.94
CA ARG A 40 10.25 4.83 33.51
C ARG A 40 11.30 5.82 33.99
N THR A 41 11.89 5.54 35.16
CA THR A 41 13.06 6.27 35.65
C THR A 41 14.19 5.28 35.84
N PRO A 42 15.25 5.29 34.99
CA PRO A 42 16.38 4.41 35.14
C PRO A 42 17.08 4.61 36.49
N SER A 43 17.54 3.53 37.10
CA SER A 43 18.23 3.56 38.41
C SER A 43 19.61 4.27 38.38
N GLY A 44 20.20 4.35 37.17
CA GLY A 44 21.46 5.05 36.91
C GLY A 44 21.46 5.56 35.48
N ALA A 45 22.35 6.50 35.16
CA ALA A 45 22.51 6.98 33.79
C ALA A 45 23.33 5.99 32.96
N GLY A 46 22.89 5.76 31.72
CA GLY A 46 23.64 5.11 30.65
C GLY A 46 24.41 6.12 29.78
N ASN A 47 24.57 5.82 28.51
CA ASN A 47 25.27 6.70 27.59
C ASN A 47 24.32 7.77 27.01
N ARG A 48 24.32 8.95 27.60
CA ARG A 48 23.47 10.08 27.24
C ARG A 48 23.89 10.79 25.96
N LYS A 49 25.03 10.41 25.37
CA LYS A 49 25.57 10.99 24.13
C LYS A 49 25.31 10.11 22.90
N THR A 50 25.21 8.81 23.13
CA THR A 50 25.06 7.83 22.04
C THR A 50 23.95 6.85 22.37
N TYR A 51 22.89 6.82 21.55
CA TYR A 51 21.73 5.94 21.72
C TYR A 51 20.89 5.87 20.44
N THR A 52 20.02 4.89 20.34
CA THR A 52 19.04 4.78 19.24
C THR A 52 17.66 4.49 19.79
N ILE A 53 16.66 5.17 19.25
CA ILE A 53 15.24 4.97 19.54
C ILE A 53 14.58 4.48 18.27
N SER A 54 13.80 3.40 18.38
CA SER A 54 13.08 2.80 17.27
C SER A 54 11.68 2.40 17.71
N PHE A 55 10.67 2.64 16.88
CA PHE A 55 9.30 2.19 17.13
C PHE A 55 8.45 2.27 15.85
N TRP A 56 7.38 1.48 15.83
CA TRP A 56 6.33 1.59 14.83
C TRP A 56 5.19 2.46 15.36
N VAL A 57 4.62 3.29 14.50
CA VAL A 57 3.54 4.22 14.86
C VAL A 57 2.51 4.31 13.73
N LYS A 58 1.22 4.33 14.12
CA LYS A 58 0.10 4.67 13.23
C LYS A 58 -0.65 5.84 13.86
N ARG A 59 -0.86 6.91 13.11
CA ARG A 59 -1.53 8.11 13.61
C ARG A 59 -3.04 7.92 13.66
N HIS A 60 -3.68 8.62 14.60
CA HIS A 60 -5.13 8.80 14.65
C HIS A 60 -5.54 10.15 14.02
N VAL A 61 -6.40 10.91 14.72
CA VAL A 61 -6.72 12.30 14.36
C VAL A 61 -5.49 13.16 14.57
N PRO A 62 -4.96 13.84 13.54
CA PRO A 62 -3.90 14.80 13.73
C PRO A 62 -4.37 15.94 14.65
N THR A 63 -3.62 16.26 15.71
CA THR A 63 -3.95 17.41 16.55
C THR A 63 -3.76 18.70 15.77
N THR A 64 -4.65 19.67 15.97
CA THR A 64 -4.60 20.96 15.28
C THR A 64 -4.08 22.09 16.18
N SER A 65 -3.94 21.85 17.48
CA SER A 65 -3.63 22.90 18.46
C SER A 65 -2.37 22.66 19.30
N ASP A 66 -1.80 21.45 19.28
CA ASP A 66 -0.66 21.07 20.15
C ASP A 66 0.23 20.02 19.46
N PHE A 67 0.97 19.23 20.24
CA PHE A 67 1.86 18.17 19.75
C PHE A 67 1.29 16.80 20.07
N ASP A 68 1.39 15.85 19.12
CA ASP A 68 1.26 14.43 19.42
C ASP A 68 2.61 13.91 19.91
N VAL A 69 2.78 13.80 21.22
CA VAL A 69 4.04 13.36 21.83
C VAL A 69 4.14 11.86 21.82
N LEU A 70 5.04 11.33 20.98
CA LEU A 70 5.26 9.89 20.85
C LEU A 70 6.06 9.35 22.04
N CYS A 71 7.22 9.95 22.27
CA CYS A 71 8.08 9.59 23.39
C CYS A 71 8.98 10.76 23.80
N ASN A 72 9.40 10.80 25.05
CA ASN A 72 10.34 11.81 25.54
C ASN A 72 11.09 11.37 26.77
N ALA A 73 12.16 12.11 27.10
CA ALA A 73 12.98 11.90 28.26
C ALA A 73 13.40 13.22 28.89
N GLN A 74 13.34 13.31 30.23
CA GLN A 74 13.69 14.51 30.98
C GLN A 74 15.21 14.69 31.05
N GLU A 75 15.71 15.86 30.66
CA GLU A 75 17.13 16.19 30.73
C GLU A 75 17.53 16.68 32.13
N SER A 76 16.65 17.47 32.78
CA SER A 76 16.90 18.03 34.11
C SER A 76 15.64 18.00 34.96
N SER A 77 15.70 18.47 36.20
CA SER A 77 14.54 18.58 37.09
C SER A 77 13.55 19.68 36.70
N THR A 78 13.88 20.49 35.70
CA THR A 78 13.01 21.55 35.20
C THR A 78 12.07 20.96 34.14
N THR A 79 10.77 21.11 34.31
CA THR A 79 9.71 20.45 33.49
C THR A 79 9.79 20.75 32.01
N ASN A 80 10.39 21.86 31.59
CA ASN A 80 10.46 22.26 30.19
C ASN A 80 11.70 21.73 29.44
N TYR A 81 12.59 20.98 30.10
CA TYR A 81 13.82 20.47 29.51
C TYR A 81 13.71 18.98 29.22
N THR A 82 13.08 18.65 28.10
CA THR A 82 12.92 17.27 27.62
C THR A 82 13.47 17.13 26.21
N ASP A 83 14.03 15.96 25.92
CA ASP A 83 14.28 15.51 24.57
C ASP A 83 13.05 14.73 24.11
N SER A 84 12.48 15.03 22.95
CA SER A 84 11.21 14.45 22.51
C SER A 84 11.17 14.14 21.01
N ILE A 85 10.43 13.10 20.67
CA ILE A 85 9.99 12.79 19.31
C ILE A 85 8.47 12.99 19.30
N ARG A 86 7.98 13.84 18.36
CA ARG A 86 6.58 14.26 18.36
C ARG A 86 6.14 14.72 16.97
N PHE A 87 4.85 14.66 16.68
CA PHE A 87 4.27 15.37 15.55
C PHE A 87 3.82 16.77 15.97
N SER A 88 4.07 17.76 15.13
CA SER A 88 3.57 19.12 15.31
C SER A 88 2.08 19.20 14.92
N SER A 89 1.42 20.31 15.29
CA SER A 89 0.04 20.62 14.85
C SER A 89 -0.12 20.71 13.33
N THR A 90 0.95 20.93 12.58
CA THR A 90 0.97 20.90 11.12
C THR A 90 1.25 19.53 10.54
N GLY A 91 1.53 18.53 11.40
CA GLY A 91 1.77 17.13 11.02
C GLY A 91 3.20 16.79 10.61
N ASN A 92 4.16 17.70 10.80
CA ASN A 92 5.59 17.42 10.60
C ASN A 92 6.14 16.61 11.79
N LEU A 93 7.08 15.71 11.53
CA LEU A 93 7.81 15.03 12.60
C LEU A 93 8.91 15.95 13.14
N GLN A 94 8.98 16.07 14.46
CA GLN A 94 9.94 16.92 15.15
C GLN A 94 10.76 16.12 16.17
N ILE A 95 12.07 16.27 16.08
CA ILE A 95 13.03 15.81 17.09
C ILE A 95 13.55 17.05 17.82
N ALA A 96 13.17 17.19 19.10
CA ALA A 96 13.56 18.33 19.91
C ALA A 96 14.51 17.90 21.02
N PHE A 97 15.57 18.67 21.24
CA PHE A 97 16.54 18.47 22.31
C PHE A 97 16.40 19.63 23.30
N LYS A 98 16.21 19.30 24.58
CA LYS A 98 15.98 20.26 25.66
C LYS A 98 14.82 21.23 25.32
N GLY A 99 13.70 20.67 24.86
CA GLY A 99 12.54 21.45 24.46
C GLY A 99 12.77 22.41 23.29
N THR A 100 13.70 22.09 22.36
CA THR A 100 14.18 22.90 21.23
C THR A 100 15.37 23.83 21.50
N VAL A 101 15.76 24.06 22.75
CA VAL A 101 16.84 25.00 23.10
C VAL A 101 18.21 24.48 22.64
N SER A 102 18.47 23.18 22.77
CA SER A 102 19.76 22.56 22.43
C SER A 102 19.81 21.92 21.06
N GLY A 103 18.67 21.79 20.37
CA GLY A 103 18.56 21.26 19.01
C GLY A 103 17.12 21.09 18.61
N ASN A 104 16.85 21.22 17.31
CA ASN A 104 15.51 21.09 16.75
C ASN A 104 15.58 20.67 15.29
N LEU A 105 15.07 19.50 14.95
CA LEU A 105 14.93 19.02 13.59
C LEU A 105 13.44 18.87 13.31
N ILE A 106 12.93 19.58 12.31
CA ILE A 106 11.54 19.50 11.86
C ILE A 106 11.55 19.11 10.38
N THR A 107 10.92 17.99 10.04
CA THR A 107 10.83 17.54 8.66
C THR A 107 10.06 18.54 7.79
N THR A 108 10.44 18.71 6.53
CA THR A 108 9.60 19.38 5.52
C THR A 108 8.38 18.52 5.20
N ARG A 109 8.59 17.21 5.19
CA ARG A 109 7.55 16.19 4.99
C ARG A 109 6.48 16.26 6.08
N VAL A 110 5.22 16.13 5.65
CA VAL A 110 4.03 16.12 6.53
C VAL A 110 3.42 14.73 6.53
N PHE A 111 3.12 14.20 7.71
CA PHE A 111 2.57 12.86 7.94
C PHE A 111 1.06 12.97 8.22
N ARG A 112 0.23 12.89 7.19
CA ARG A 112 -1.23 13.02 7.29
C ARG A 112 -1.97 11.70 7.17
N ASP A 113 -1.27 10.64 6.74
CA ASP A 113 -1.87 9.33 6.58
C ASP A 113 -2.17 8.70 7.95
N THR A 114 -3.45 8.42 8.19
CA THR A 114 -3.93 7.75 9.40
C THR A 114 -4.27 6.27 9.15
N SER A 115 -4.02 5.79 7.93
CA SER A 115 -4.33 4.43 7.53
C SER A 115 -3.15 3.47 7.63
N ALA A 116 -1.90 3.99 7.63
CA ALA A 116 -0.69 3.20 7.51
C ALA A 116 0.19 3.25 8.76
N TRP A 117 0.81 2.12 9.07
CA TRP A 117 1.92 2.04 9.99
C TRP A 117 3.19 2.61 9.37
N MET A 118 3.99 3.32 10.16
CA MET A 118 5.31 3.78 9.78
C MET A 118 6.34 3.42 10.85
N HIS A 119 7.55 3.12 10.43
CA HIS A 119 8.68 2.86 11.31
C HIS A 119 9.52 4.12 11.45
N ILE A 120 9.83 4.52 12.68
CA ILE A 120 10.68 5.67 12.97
C ILE A 120 11.91 5.19 13.72
N VAL A 121 13.10 5.55 13.21
CA VAL A 121 14.38 5.35 13.90
C VAL A 121 15.09 6.68 14.07
N CYS A 122 15.39 7.06 15.31
CA CYS A 122 16.18 8.23 15.66
C CYS A 122 17.50 7.76 16.29
N ALA A 123 18.59 7.84 15.54
CA ALA A 123 19.91 7.40 15.93
C ALA A 123 20.80 8.61 16.28
N VAL A 124 21.26 8.66 17.52
CA VAL A 124 21.99 9.80 18.10
C VAL A 124 23.41 9.41 18.48
N ASP A 125 24.39 10.22 18.08
CA ASP A 125 25.76 10.21 18.59
C ASP A 125 26.32 11.64 18.60
N THR A 126 26.17 12.33 19.72
CA THR A 126 26.59 13.71 19.85
C THR A 126 28.11 13.88 19.93
N THR A 127 28.90 12.80 20.00
CA THR A 127 30.37 12.89 19.99
C THR A 127 30.93 13.24 18.60
N GLN A 128 30.10 13.10 17.56
CA GLN A 128 30.47 13.36 16.17
C GLN A 128 30.88 14.82 15.94
N GLY A 129 32.01 15.04 15.25
CA GLY A 129 32.48 16.38 14.88
C GLY A 129 31.55 17.09 13.91
N THR A 130 31.01 16.35 12.91
CA THR A 130 30.06 16.88 11.92
C THR A 130 28.64 16.89 12.50
N ALA A 131 27.98 18.06 12.47
CA ALA A 131 26.67 18.24 13.08
C ALA A 131 25.62 17.26 12.55
N ALA A 132 25.52 17.08 11.25
CA ALA A 132 24.56 16.18 10.60
C ALA A 132 24.77 14.70 10.94
N ASN A 133 25.93 14.32 11.45
CA ASN A 133 26.18 12.95 11.90
C ASN A 133 25.76 12.71 13.36
N ARG A 134 25.43 13.78 14.12
CA ARG A 134 25.02 13.66 15.53
C ARG A 134 23.62 13.11 15.70
N VAL A 135 22.73 13.38 14.76
CA VAL A 135 21.36 12.88 14.77
C VAL A 135 20.99 12.45 13.37
N LYS A 136 20.56 11.22 13.22
CA LYS A 136 20.04 10.66 11.96
C LYS A 136 18.62 10.16 12.20
N LEU A 137 17.70 10.66 11.38
CA LEU A 137 16.30 10.25 11.39
C LEU A 137 16.04 9.36 10.18
N TYR A 138 15.35 8.24 10.42
CA TYR A 138 14.94 7.34 9.34
C TYR A 138 13.45 7.06 9.45
N ILE A 139 12.80 7.02 8.29
CA ILE A 139 11.38 6.66 8.13
C ILE A 139 11.28 5.47 7.19
N ASN A 140 10.75 4.33 7.67
CA ASN A 140 10.67 3.09 6.90
C ASN A 140 12.00 2.69 6.25
N GLY A 141 13.10 2.78 6.99
CA GLY A 141 14.44 2.43 6.55
C GLY A 141 15.18 3.50 5.75
N GLU A 142 14.52 4.54 5.27
CA GLU A 142 15.12 5.62 4.49
C GLU A 142 15.48 6.81 5.38
N GLN A 143 16.68 7.37 5.16
CA GLN A 143 17.14 8.52 5.93
C GLN A 143 16.39 9.79 5.50
N GLU A 144 15.76 10.46 6.46
CA GLU A 144 15.18 11.79 6.26
C GLU A 144 16.30 12.84 6.28
N THR A 145 16.39 13.62 5.22
CA THR A 145 17.42 14.66 5.05
C THR A 145 16.83 16.02 4.70
N ASP A 146 15.51 16.11 4.54
CA ASP A 146 14.82 17.36 4.18
C ASP A 146 14.10 17.92 5.42
N PHE A 147 14.71 18.95 6.02
CA PHE A 147 14.21 19.60 7.23
C PHE A 147 13.86 21.06 6.98
N SER A 148 12.67 21.47 7.41
CA SER A 148 12.24 22.87 7.46
C SER A 148 12.94 23.67 8.58
N THR A 149 13.34 22.97 9.63
CA THR A 149 14.21 23.47 10.70
C THR A 149 15.30 22.42 10.94
N GLU A 150 16.56 22.86 10.87
CA GLU A 150 17.71 21.97 10.98
C GLU A 150 18.73 22.57 11.97
N THR A 151 18.53 22.28 13.25
CA THR A 151 19.45 22.69 14.31
C THR A 151 19.86 21.47 15.13
N TYR A 152 21.09 21.02 14.93
CA TYR A 152 21.65 19.87 15.64
C TYR A 152 22.13 20.23 17.04
N PRO A 153 22.06 19.28 18.02
CA PRO A 153 22.68 19.50 19.33
C PRO A 153 24.18 19.76 19.21
N SER A 154 24.75 20.48 20.18
CA SER A 154 26.21 20.71 20.25
C SER A 154 26.97 19.39 20.33
N GLN A 155 28.23 19.40 19.91
CA GLN A 155 29.11 18.27 20.17
C GLN A 155 29.17 17.97 21.67
N ASP A 156 29.19 16.70 22.02
CA ASP A 156 29.18 16.18 23.39
C ASP A 156 27.95 16.56 24.23
N TYR A 157 26.85 16.97 23.60
CA TYR A 157 25.59 17.21 24.29
C TYR A 157 25.12 15.92 25.02
N GLN A 158 24.74 16.05 26.28
CA GLN A 158 24.19 14.98 27.10
C GLN A 158 22.68 15.17 27.23
N GLY A 159 21.91 14.38 26.48
CA GLY A 159 20.46 14.49 26.40
C GLY A 159 19.71 13.92 27.60
N GLY A 160 18.38 13.93 27.46
CA GLY A 160 17.44 13.33 28.42
C GLY A 160 17.41 11.80 28.36
N TRP A 161 17.57 11.25 27.14
CA TRP A 161 17.57 9.81 26.96
C TRP A 161 18.77 9.13 27.65
N CYS A 162 18.54 7.92 28.12
CA CYS A 162 19.51 7.16 28.93
C CYS A 162 19.97 7.90 30.22
N ASN A 163 19.23 8.91 30.69
CA ASN A 163 19.46 9.60 31.94
C ASN A 163 18.75 8.89 33.09
N SER A 164 19.19 9.12 34.37
CA SER A 164 18.48 8.71 35.58
C SER A 164 17.32 9.67 35.90
N ARG A 165 16.53 10.04 34.92
CA ARG A 165 15.34 10.89 35.01
C ARG A 165 14.15 10.21 34.32
N GLU A 166 12.97 10.76 34.52
CA GLU A 166 11.75 10.19 33.92
C GLU A 166 11.82 10.19 32.40
N HIS A 167 11.52 9.05 31.80
CA HIS A 167 11.20 8.83 30.41
C HIS A 167 9.71 8.56 30.31
N ALA A 168 9.05 8.95 29.21
CA ALA A 168 7.63 8.70 28.99
C ALA A 168 7.34 8.31 27.54
N LEU A 169 6.36 7.42 27.37
CA LEU A 169 5.71 7.10 26.09
C LEU A 169 4.29 7.65 26.14
N GLY A 170 3.88 8.35 25.09
CA GLY A 170 2.53 8.88 24.93
C GLY A 170 2.29 10.28 25.53
N ARG A 171 3.17 10.80 26.36
CA ARG A 171 3.03 12.15 26.93
C ARG A 171 4.36 12.83 27.15
N PHE A 172 4.36 14.13 27.47
CA PHE A 172 5.55 14.80 28.07
C PHE A 172 5.78 14.34 29.50
N THR A 173 7.05 14.28 29.94
CA THR A 173 7.43 14.08 31.33
C THR A 173 7.12 15.32 32.17
N GLY A 174 6.81 15.09 33.48
CA GLY A 174 6.52 16.15 34.46
C GLY A 174 5.03 16.43 34.61
N ALA A 175 4.66 16.77 35.86
CA ALA A 175 3.27 16.85 36.34
C ALA A 175 2.40 17.95 35.67
N SER A 176 3.00 18.88 34.93
CA SER A 176 2.29 20.04 34.35
C SER A 176 1.75 19.81 32.95
N TYR A 177 2.10 18.69 32.31
CA TYR A 177 1.65 18.41 30.92
C TYR A 177 0.61 17.29 30.93
N THR A 178 -0.59 17.63 30.46
CA THR A 178 -1.71 16.70 30.30
C THR A 178 -1.88 16.22 28.86
N THR A 179 -1.08 16.74 27.93
CA THR A 179 -1.17 16.40 26.51
C THR A 179 -0.65 15.00 26.27
N ILE A 180 -1.54 14.12 25.88
CA ILE A 180 -1.25 12.75 25.43
C ILE A 180 -1.40 12.76 23.92
N GLY A 181 -0.49 12.08 23.22
CA GLY A 181 -0.54 11.97 21.77
C GLY A 181 -1.65 11.03 21.29
N ASN A 182 -2.11 11.19 20.06
CA ASN A 182 -3.15 10.37 19.43
C ASN A 182 -2.54 9.46 18.37
N PHE A 183 -2.19 8.22 18.75
CA PHE A 183 -1.53 7.25 17.88
C PHE A 183 -1.60 5.83 18.46
N TYR A 184 -1.34 4.84 17.60
CA TYR A 184 -0.95 3.50 18.01
C TYR A 184 0.57 3.38 17.99
N MET A 185 1.15 2.66 18.94
CA MET A 185 2.58 2.36 18.97
C MET A 185 2.81 0.87 19.15
N ALA A 186 3.79 0.33 18.41
CA ALA A 186 4.21 -1.06 18.52
C ALA A 186 5.74 -1.15 18.54
N ASN A 187 6.25 -2.19 19.19
CA ASN A 187 7.67 -2.58 19.16
C ASN A 187 8.63 -1.42 19.49
N PHE A 188 8.44 -0.76 20.64
CA PHE A 188 9.30 0.34 21.09
C PHE A 188 10.65 -0.19 21.58
N ALA A 189 11.75 0.36 21.09
CA ALA A 189 13.12 0.03 21.45
C ALA A 189 13.94 1.29 21.79
N LEU A 190 14.67 1.23 22.89
CA LEU A 190 15.74 2.17 23.25
C LEU A 190 17.04 1.38 23.38
N VAL A 191 18.01 1.62 22.52
CA VAL A 191 19.35 1.02 22.59
C VAL A 191 20.31 2.05 23.19
N ASP A 192 20.91 1.71 24.32
CA ASP A 192 21.85 2.54 25.06
C ASP A 192 23.29 2.26 24.60
N GLY A 193 24.02 3.29 24.22
CA GLY A 193 25.44 3.23 23.87
C GLY A 193 25.77 3.06 22.40
N SER A 194 24.77 2.98 21.51
CA SER A 194 25.01 2.74 20.08
C SER A 194 24.14 3.65 19.19
N GLN A 195 24.75 4.23 18.13
CA GLN A 195 24.05 4.86 17.01
C GLN A 195 23.87 3.81 15.90
N LEU A 196 22.73 3.12 15.88
CA LEU A 196 22.47 2.02 14.96
C LEU A 196 21.81 2.50 13.68
N ALA A 197 22.08 1.78 12.57
CA ALA A 197 21.37 1.96 11.30
C ALA A 197 19.94 1.39 11.38
N PRO A 198 19.01 1.82 10.51
CA PRO A 198 17.65 1.30 10.51
C PRO A 198 17.59 -0.21 10.24
N THR A 199 18.57 -0.76 9.50
CA THR A 199 18.70 -2.20 9.23
C THR A 199 18.99 -3.07 10.45
N SER A 200 19.18 -2.47 11.65
CA SER A 200 19.18 -3.19 12.92
C SER A 200 17.77 -3.43 13.49
N PHE A 201 16.74 -2.87 12.88
CA PHE A 201 15.36 -2.88 13.37
C PHE A 201 14.36 -3.35 12.33
N GLY A 202 14.79 -3.45 11.08
CA GLY A 202 13.95 -3.87 9.97
C GLY A 202 14.75 -4.04 8.68
N THR A 203 14.10 -4.66 7.70
CA THR A 203 14.68 -4.91 6.38
C THR A 203 13.70 -4.56 5.28
N SER A 204 14.19 -4.32 4.07
CA SER A 204 13.34 -4.14 2.90
C SER A 204 13.15 -5.48 2.19
N LYS A 205 11.92 -5.95 2.14
CA LYS A 205 11.52 -7.17 1.42
C LYS A 205 10.53 -6.80 0.33
N ASN A 206 10.90 -7.03 -0.92
CA ASN A 206 10.08 -6.67 -2.10
C ASN A 206 9.65 -5.19 -2.15
N GLY A 207 10.53 -4.28 -1.74
CA GLY A 207 10.22 -2.86 -1.68
C GLY A 207 9.42 -2.41 -0.46
N VAL A 208 9.03 -3.33 0.42
CA VAL A 208 8.33 -3.05 1.67
C VAL A 208 9.29 -3.10 2.84
N TRP A 209 9.22 -2.10 3.70
CA TRP A 209 9.96 -2.09 4.95
C TRP A 209 9.22 -2.92 6.00
N ILE A 210 9.86 -3.99 6.49
CA ILE A 210 9.29 -4.92 7.47
C ILE A 210 10.16 -4.96 8.74
N PRO A 211 9.60 -5.30 9.92
CA PRO A 211 10.37 -5.39 11.16
C PRO A 211 11.27 -6.64 11.19
N ASP A 212 12.40 -6.52 11.86
CA ASP A 212 13.28 -7.62 12.20
C ASP A 212 13.16 -7.99 13.69
N ASP A 213 13.61 -9.20 14.03
CA ASP A 213 13.75 -9.63 15.42
C ASP A 213 14.87 -8.86 16.12
N LEU A 214 14.57 -8.25 17.26
CA LEU A 214 15.51 -7.45 18.01
C LEU A 214 16.21 -8.21 19.15
N SER A 215 15.97 -9.52 19.29
CA SER A 215 16.48 -10.34 20.40
C SER A 215 18.01 -10.37 20.49
N GLU A 216 18.72 -10.22 19.38
CA GLU A 216 20.19 -10.26 19.29
C GLU A 216 20.86 -8.88 19.50
N LEU A 217 20.06 -7.81 19.76
CA LEU A 217 20.66 -6.49 19.99
C LEU A 217 21.37 -6.39 21.33
N THR A 218 22.47 -5.64 21.33
CA THR A 218 23.15 -5.26 22.58
C THR A 218 22.48 -4.00 23.16
N TRP A 219 21.71 -4.16 24.20
CA TRP A 219 20.81 -3.12 24.71
C TRP A 219 21.50 -2.02 25.52
N GLY A 220 22.66 -2.29 26.11
CA GLY A 220 23.29 -1.41 27.09
C GLY A 220 22.53 -1.41 28.45
N THR A 221 22.97 -0.60 29.42
CA THR A 221 22.41 -0.68 30.79
C THR A 221 21.02 -0.09 30.95
N THR A 222 20.70 0.96 30.22
CA THR A 222 19.38 1.61 30.26
C THR A 222 18.49 1.25 29.07
N GLY A 223 18.95 0.39 28.15
CA GLY A 223 18.18 -0.07 27.02
C GLY A 223 16.96 -0.89 27.42
N THR A 224 15.94 -0.86 26.59
CA THR A 224 14.66 -1.54 26.81
C THR A 224 13.96 -1.86 25.48
N TRP A 225 13.20 -2.96 25.46
CA TRP A 225 12.40 -3.38 24.33
C TRP A 225 10.97 -3.71 24.76
N VAL A 226 10.00 -2.86 24.44
CA VAL A 226 8.60 -3.01 24.83
C VAL A 226 7.80 -3.49 23.65
N ARG A 227 7.29 -4.72 23.73
CA ARG A 227 6.53 -5.39 22.67
C ARG A 227 5.01 -5.21 22.79
N PHE A 228 4.53 -4.78 23.97
CA PHE A 228 3.11 -4.61 24.29
C PHE A 228 2.28 -5.91 24.17
N GLU A 229 2.90 -7.07 24.29
CA GLU A 229 2.25 -8.39 24.06
C GLU A 229 1.52 -8.92 25.31
N SER A 230 2.00 -8.62 26.49
CA SER A 230 1.40 -9.08 27.74
C SER A 230 0.27 -8.16 28.19
N SER A 231 -0.99 -8.60 28.08
CA SER A 231 -2.13 -7.81 28.57
C SER A 231 -2.13 -7.57 30.07
N SER A 232 -1.44 -8.40 30.84
CA SER A 232 -1.26 -8.23 32.28
C SER A 232 -0.13 -7.27 32.65
N ASP A 233 0.80 -7.03 31.74
CA ASP A 233 1.94 -6.13 31.89
C ASP A 233 2.38 -5.55 30.55
N LEU A 234 1.66 -4.53 30.08
CA LEU A 234 1.92 -3.88 28.81
C LEU A 234 3.27 -3.14 28.77
N GLY A 235 3.85 -2.82 29.91
CA GLY A 235 5.13 -2.15 30.04
C GLY A 235 6.35 -3.09 30.15
N ASN A 236 6.15 -4.39 30.06
CA ASN A 236 7.20 -5.40 30.23
C ASN A 236 8.35 -5.20 29.23
N ASP A 237 9.57 -5.24 29.76
CA ASP A 237 10.81 -5.15 28.97
C ASP A 237 11.27 -6.52 28.49
N SER A 238 11.34 -6.71 27.19
CA SER A 238 11.79 -7.94 26.53
C SER A 238 13.29 -7.93 26.18
N SER A 239 14.04 -6.88 26.54
CA SER A 239 15.49 -6.79 26.26
C SER A 239 16.35 -7.70 27.12
N GLY A 240 15.79 -8.23 28.20
CA GLY A 240 16.52 -9.01 29.23
C GLY A 240 17.15 -8.15 30.32
N ASN A 241 17.04 -6.83 30.27
CA ASN A 241 17.56 -5.91 31.28
C ASN A 241 16.62 -5.72 32.50
N ASN A 242 15.36 -6.19 32.41
CA ASN A 242 14.29 -5.91 33.38
C ASN A 242 14.05 -4.39 33.53
N ASN A 243 14.11 -3.67 32.47
CA ASN A 243 13.92 -2.23 32.41
C ASN A 243 12.45 -1.89 32.09
N ASP A 244 11.52 -2.47 32.89
CA ASP A 244 10.07 -2.35 32.71
C ASP A 244 9.59 -0.90 32.79
N TRP A 245 8.53 -0.63 32.09
CA TRP A 245 7.83 0.65 32.10
C TRP A 245 6.58 0.58 32.96
N THR A 246 6.43 1.53 33.86
CA THR A 246 5.24 1.65 34.69
C THR A 246 4.06 2.07 33.87
N ASN A 247 3.01 1.25 33.85
CA ASN A 247 1.73 1.56 33.25
C ASN A 247 0.96 2.56 34.11
N ASN A 248 0.60 3.70 33.53
CA ASN A 248 -0.19 4.75 34.16
C ASN A 248 -1.57 4.84 33.49
N SER A 249 -2.48 3.97 33.89
CA SER A 249 -3.89 3.93 33.46
C SER A 249 -4.15 3.50 32.02
N VAL A 250 -3.19 2.92 31.30
CA VAL A 250 -3.48 2.24 30.03
C VAL A 250 -4.25 0.97 30.37
N ALA A 251 -5.45 0.85 29.84
CA ALA A 251 -6.31 -0.30 30.12
C ALA A 251 -5.96 -1.51 29.23
N THR A 252 -6.44 -2.69 29.61
CA THR A 252 -6.21 -3.91 28.83
C THR A 252 -6.86 -3.87 27.46
N HIS A 253 -7.96 -3.11 27.30
CA HIS A 253 -8.62 -2.90 26.01
C HIS A 253 -7.90 -1.88 25.11
N ASP A 254 -6.85 -1.20 25.60
CA ASP A 254 -5.97 -0.37 24.77
C ASP A 254 -4.83 -1.18 24.13
N GLN A 255 -4.69 -2.47 24.50
CA GLN A 255 -3.90 -3.42 23.72
C GLN A 255 -4.69 -3.81 22.49
N MET A 256 -4.13 -3.55 21.32
CA MET A 256 -4.83 -3.70 20.05
C MET A 256 -4.23 -4.83 19.22
N LEU A 257 -5.09 -5.52 18.45
CA LEU A 257 -4.65 -6.44 17.39
C LEU A 257 -4.14 -5.70 16.14
N ASP A 258 -4.46 -4.41 16.00
CA ASP A 258 -3.94 -3.56 14.92
C ASP A 258 -2.43 -3.41 15.09
N SER A 259 -1.65 -3.91 14.14
CA SER A 259 -0.19 -3.88 14.16
C SER A 259 0.41 -3.82 12.74
N PRO A 260 1.70 -3.49 12.60
CA PRO A 260 2.31 -3.41 11.26
C PRO A 260 2.46 -4.75 10.53
N THR A 261 2.30 -5.88 11.22
CA THR A 261 2.43 -7.22 10.64
C THR A 261 1.21 -8.07 10.96
N PHE A 262 0.92 -9.07 10.15
CA PHE A 262 -0.08 -10.09 10.48
C PHE A 262 0.61 -11.43 10.82
N ASN A 263 -0.09 -12.28 11.54
CA ASN A 263 0.39 -13.60 11.92
C ASN A 263 -0.64 -14.68 11.60
N SER A 264 -0.32 -15.93 11.88
CA SER A 264 -1.20 -17.08 11.68
C SER A 264 -2.29 -17.27 12.76
N SER A 265 -2.35 -16.36 13.76
CA SER A 265 -3.32 -16.39 14.85
C SER A 265 -4.38 -15.29 14.69
N SER A 266 -4.74 -14.58 15.73
CA SER A 266 -5.81 -13.57 15.70
C SER A 266 -5.42 -12.22 15.08
N ASN A 267 -4.12 -11.94 14.94
CA ASN A 267 -3.66 -10.67 14.42
C ASN A 267 -3.76 -10.62 12.90
N GLY A 268 -4.68 -9.79 12.39
CA GLY A 268 -4.88 -9.52 10.97
C GLY A 268 -3.95 -8.44 10.38
N GLY A 269 -2.99 -7.93 11.16
CA GLY A 269 -2.12 -6.82 10.77
C GLY A 269 -2.78 -5.46 10.92
N ASN A 270 -2.72 -4.63 9.89
CA ASN A 270 -3.33 -3.31 9.89
C ASN A 270 -4.85 -3.44 9.65
N PHE A 271 -5.64 -3.10 10.65
CA PHE A 271 -7.11 -3.12 10.57
C PHE A 271 -7.67 -1.80 10.06
N CYS A 272 -8.84 -1.87 9.45
CA CYS A 272 -9.62 -0.70 9.05
C CYS A 272 -9.95 0.18 10.26
N THR A 273 -9.93 1.50 10.06
CA THR A 273 -10.39 2.51 11.02
C THR A 273 -11.16 3.60 10.28
N ILE A 274 -11.88 4.47 10.99
CA ILE A 274 -12.50 5.65 10.41
C ILE A 274 -11.39 6.60 9.94
N ASN A 275 -11.48 7.09 8.71
CA ASN A 275 -10.46 7.94 8.12
C ASN A 275 -10.70 9.41 8.45
N SER A 276 -9.85 9.98 9.30
CA SER A 276 -9.97 11.37 9.75
C SER A 276 -9.77 12.42 8.64
N VAL A 277 -9.23 12.03 7.48
CA VAL A 277 -9.01 12.92 6.32
C VAL A 277 -9.97 12.67 5.17
N TYR A 278 -10.81 11.61 5.25
CA TYR A 278 -11.83 11.29 4.25
C TYR A 278 -13.23 11.57 4.80
N ARG A 279 -13.57 12.84 4.83
CA ARG A 279 -14.81 13.37 5.38
C ARG A 279 -15.63 14.07 4.30
N GLY A 280 -16.92 14.27 4.54
CA GLY A 280 -17.80 15.01 3.62
C GLY A 280 -17.33 16.43 3.33
N ASP A 281 -17.78 16.99 2.21
CA ASP A 281 -17.40 18.33 1.71
C ASP A 281 -18.08 19.49 2.51
N GLN A 282 -18.09 19.39 3.84
CA GLN A 282 -18.61 20.45 4.70
C GLN A 282 -17.49 21.42 5.08
N THR A 283 -17.81 22.71 5.11
CA THR A 283 -16.84 23.81 5.20
C THR A 283 -16.26 24.06 6.60
N SER A 284 -16.58 23.24 7.61
CA SER A 284 -16.06 23.40 8.96
C SER A 284 -15.84 22.08 9.69
N ASP A 285 -14.74 21.94 10.41
CA ASP A 285 -14.39 20.76 11.24
C ASP A 285 -15.49 20.36 12.24
N ALA A 286 -16.29 21.33 12.70
CA ALA A 286 -17.41 21.10 13.62
C ALA A 286 -18.56 20.28 12.99
N SER A 287 -18.63 20.19 11.66
CA SER A 287 -19.70 19.49 10.93
C SER A 287 -19.46 17.98 10.77
N TYR A 288 -18.24 17.48 11.05
CA TYR A 288 -17.91 16.05 10.82
C TYR A 288 -17.97 15.19 12.08
N GLY A 289 -18.21 15.80 13.23
CA GLY A 289 -18.09 15.11 14.50
C GLY A 289 -16.65 14.93 14.97
N VAL A 290 -16.52 14.31 16.13
CA VAL A 290 -15.23 14.04 16.80
C VAL A 290 -14.91 12.56 16.70
N LEU A 291 -13.70 12.25 16.21
CA LEU A 291 -13.15 10.90 16.23
C LEU A 291 -12.31 10.73 17.50
N SER A 292 -12.42 9.56 18.11
CA SER A 292 -11.66 9.15 19.30
C SER A 292 -11.46 7.63 19.30
N GLU A 293 -10.92 7.07 20.37
CA GLU A 293 -10.68 5.63 20.51
C GLU A 293 -9.88 5.05 19.34
N GLY A 294 -8.82 5.74 18.92
CA GLY A 294 -8.00 5.27 17.81
C GLY A 294 -8.69 5.35 16.45
N ASN A 295 -9.53 6.36 16.23
CA ASN A 295 -10.40 6.47 15.06
C ASN A 295 -11.43 5.33 14.93
N LEU A 296 -11.85 4.75 16.06
CA LEU A 296 -12.93 3.78 16.07
C LEU A 296 -14.26 4.38 16.56
N LYS A 297 -14.21 5.38 17.43
CA LYS A 297 -15.41 6.05 17.97
C LYS A 297 -15.67 7.36 17.23
N HIS A 298 -16.91 7.52 16.76
CA HIS A 298 -17.38 8.71 16.07
C HIS A 298 -18.56 9.32 16.83
N SER A 299 -18.35 10.53 17.31
CA SER A 299 -19.34 11.31 18.08
C SER A 299 -19.76 12.54 17.31
N TYR A 300 -21.05 12.81 17.25
CA TYR A 300 -21.57 13.98 16.58
C TYR A 300 -22.61 14.73 17.47
N SER A 301 -22.51 16.04 17.56
CA SER A 301 -23.42 16.87 18.37
C SER A 301 -24.13 17.98 17.58
N GLY A 302 -23.95 18.03 16.26
CA GLY A 302 -24.56 18.99 15.39
C GLY A 302 -25.98 18.57 14.92
N SER A 303 -26.60 19.42 14.09
CA SER A 303 -27.92 19.17 13.48
C SER A 303 -27.82 18.71 12.01
N ALA A 304 -26.62 18.76 11.40
CA ALA A 304 -26.35 18.26 10.05
C ALA A 304 -25.92 16.80 10.07
N ASP A 305 -25.58 16.24 8.93
CA ASP A 305 -25.12 14.88 8.81
C ASP A 305 -23.59 14.80 8.91
N ALA A 306 -23.08 13.82 9.65
CA ALA A 306 -21.66 13.58 9.81
C ALA A 306 -21.28 12.23 9.16
N TYR A 307 -20.61 12.28 8.02
CA TYR A 307 -20.19 11.10 7.28
C TYR A 307 -18.66 11.04 7.25
N CYS A 308 -18.10 9.87 7.59
CA CYS A 308 -16.68 9.59 7.43
C CYS A 308 -16.50 8.23 6.76
N GLY A 309 -15.79 8.19 5.63
CA GLY A 309 -15.31 6.93 5.06
C GLY A 309 -14.21 6.34 5.92
N CYS A 310 -14.01 5.04 5.81
CA CYS A 310 -12.96 4.33 6.54
C CYS A 310 -11.67 4.21 5.73
N THR A 311 -10.62 3.65 6.34
CA THR A 311 -9.26 3.65 5.77
C THR A 311 -9.03 2.56 4.74
N HIS A 312 -9.79 1.46 4.80
CA HIS A 312 -9.60 0.32 3.92
C HIS A 312 -10.78 0.16 2.97
N LYS A 313 -10.46 -0.19 1.73
CA LYS A 313 -11.43 -0.52 0.70
C LYS A 313 -11.59 -2.04 0.64
N VAL A 314 -12.82 -2.52 0.73
CA VAL A 314 -13.12 -3.91 0.42
C VAL A 314 -13.13 -4.09 -1.10
N PRO A 315 -12.51 -5.16 -1.63
CA PRO A 315 -12.52 -5.44 -3.06
C PRO A 315 -13.93 -5.63 -3.62
N ALA A 316 -14.06 -5.62 -4.95
CA ALA A 316 -15.31 -5.92 -5.65
C ALA A 316 -15.74 -7.40 -5.52
N SER A 317 -15.01 -8.21 -4.79
CA SER A 317 -15.27 -9.63 -4.53
C SER A 317 -15.05 -9.97 -3.06
N GLY A 318 -15.45 -11.19 -2.66
CA GLY A 318 -15.34 -11.69 -1.30
C GLY A 318 -16.52 -11.28 -0.41
N LYS A 319 -16.46 -11.72 0.83
CA LYS A 319 -17.48 -11.48 1.84
C LYS A 319 -16.86 -10.85 3.06
N TRP A 320 -17.43 -9.76 3.53
CA TRP A 320 -16.81 -8.87 4.52
C TRP A 320 -17.73 -8.60 5.68
N TYR A 321 -17.17 -8.51 6.89
CA TYR A 321 -17.92 -8.29 8.11
C TYR A 321 -17.28 -7.24 9.00
N PHE A 322 -18.10 -6.38 9.61
CA PHE A 322 -17.72 -5.43 10.64
C PHE A 322 -18.90 -5.13 11.57
N GLU A 323 -18.61 -4.56 12.72
CA GLU A 323 -19.61 -4.25 13.75
C GLU A 323 -19.51 -2.78 14.18
N TYR A 324 -20.62 -2.29 14.77
CA TYR A 324 -20.59 -1.06 15.53
C TYR A 324 -21.49 -1.14 16.76
N LEU A 325 -21.01 -0.53 17.86
CA LEU A 325 -21.78 -0.31 19.06
C LEU A 325 -22.51 1.01 18.98
N ILE A 326 -23.78 1.05 19.33
CA ILE A 326 -24.56 2.27 19.55
C ILE A 326 -24.27 2.74 20.98
N ASN A 327 -23.38 3.73 21.17
CA ASN A 327 -23.08 4.27 22.49
C ASN A 327 -24.16 5.27 22.93
N ALA A 328 -24.65 6.13 22.03
CA ALA A 328 -25.68 7.12 22.30
C ALA A 328 -26.48 7.46 21.03
N GLY A 329 -27.65 8.05 21.20
CA GLY A 329 -28.50 8.52 20.09
C GLY A 329 -29.38 7.45 19.47
N GLY A 330 -29.35 6.21 19.96
CA GLY A 330 -30.23 5.15 19.52
C GLY A 330 -31.70 5.49 19.85
N GLY A 331 -32.52 5.62 18.81
CA GLY A 331 -33.95 5.82 18.98
C GLY A 331 -34.51 7.23 18.76
N THR A 332 -33.70 8.19 18.32
CA THR A 332 -34.14 9.57 18.04
C THR A 332 -33.54 10.13 16.76
N GLY A 333 -34.28 10.87 15.94
CA GLY A 333 -33.85 11.35 14.60
C GLY A 333 -34.14 10.34 13.48
N ASP A 334 -34.19 10.76 12.22
CA ASP A 334 -34.71 9.94 11.14
C ASP A 334 -33.78 8.79 10.74
N TYR A 335 -32.46 8.90 10.88
CA TYR A 335 -31.48 7.88 10.44
C TYR A 335 -30.46 7.48 11.50
N SER A 336 -30.45 8.15 12.63
CA SER A 336 -29.39 8.08 13.65
C SER A 336 -29.48 6.86 14.56
N PRO A 337 -28.36 6.24 14.91
CA PRO A 337 -27.08 6.32 14.21
C PRO A 337 -27.10 5.42 12.96
N ALA A 338 -26.25 5.71 11.99
CA ALA A 338 -26.16 4.93 10.75
C ALA A 338 -24.72 4.44 10.49
N ALA A 339 -24.61 3.34 9.78
CA ALA A 339 -23.35 2.83 9.22
C ALA A 339 -23.65 2.03 7.95
N GLY A 340 -22.65 1.87 7.09
CA GLY A 340 -22.80 1.16 5.84
C GLY A 340 -21.51 1.06 5.04
N ILE A 341 -21.66 1.10 3.73
CA ILE A 341 -20.58 1.07 2.75
C ILE A 341 -20.82 2.11 1.66
N MET A 342 -19.76 2.61 1.02
CA MET A 342 -19.84 3.59 -0.06
C MET A 342 -18.83 3.28 -1.17
N ASP A 343 -19.16 3.58 -2.43
CA ASP A 343 -18.22 3.60 -3.54
C ASP A 343 -17.39 4.88 -3.50
N PRO A 344 -16.07 4.81 -3.33
CA PRO A 344 -15.24 6.00 -3.21
C PRO A 344 -15.16 6.85 -4.48
N ASN A 345 -15.58 6.32 -5.63
CA ASN A 345 -15.55 7.03 -6.92
C ASN A 345 -16.88 7.73 -7.23
N GLU A 346 -17.99 7.19 -6.75
CA GLU A 346 -19.33 7.70 -7.05
C GLU A 346 -19.96 8.48 -5.90
N TYR A 347 -19.49 8.20 -4.66
CA TYR A 347 -20.04 8.82 -3.47
C TYR A 347 -19.73 10.31 -3.43
N THR A 348 -20.77 11.10 -3.46
CA THR A 348 -20.69 12.54 -3.18
C THR A 348 -21.25 12.77 -1.78
N PHE A 349 -20.46 13.34 -0.88
CA PHE A 349 -20.94 13.82 0.42
C PHE A 349 -21.85 15.03 0.21
N ALA A 350 -23.03 14.83 -0.39
CA ALA A 350 -23.97 15.91 -0.66
C ALA A 350 -24.69 16.32 0.61
N ASP A 351 -24.99 17.62 0.72
CA ASP A 351 -25.79 18.20 1.79
C ASP A 351 -27.16 17.50 1.94
N GLY A 352 -27.43 16.99 3.14
CA GLY A 352 -28.78 16.74 3.62
C GLY A 352 -29.49 15.52 3.06
N GLY A 353 -28.78 14.56 2.49
CA GLY A 353 -29.35 13.28 2.08
C GLY A 353 -29.52 12.32 3.25
N SER A 354 -30.55 12.51 4.05
CA SER A 354 -30.96 11.60 5.11
C SER A 354 -31.35 10.19 4.60
N ASP A 355 -31.43 10.00 3.30
CA ASP A 355 -31.91 8.82 2.59
C ASP A 355 -30.84 8.09 1.77
N GLY A 356 -29.56 8.31 2.09
CA GLY A 356 -28.41 7.75 1.36
C GLY A 356 -27.97 8.65 0.20
N SER A 357 -26.67 8.70 -0.05
CA SER A 357 -26.11 9.38 -1.23
C SER A 357 -25.91 8.37 -2.35
N THR A 358 -25.89 8.83 -3.60
CA THR A 358 -25.52 7.99 -4.75
C THR A 358 -24.18 7.26 -4.47
N GLY A 359 -24.10 5.99 -4.80
CA GLY A 359 -22.92 5.16 -4.52
C GLY A 359 -22.83 4.65 -3.08
N SER A 360 -23.90 4.64 -2.29
CA SER A 360 -23.86 4.12 -0.92
C SER A 360 -24.94 3.08 -0.61
N ILE A 361 -24.65 2.22 0.38
CA ILE A 361 -25.64 1.35 1.04
C ILE A 361 -25.51 1.57 2.54
N VAL A 362 -26.54 2.10 3.17
CA VAL A 362 -26.52 2.55 4.57
C VAL A 362 -27.71 1.99 5.33
N TYR A 363 -27.45 1.46 6.53
CA TYR A 363 -28.50 1.12 7.47
C TYR A 363 -28.78 2.32 8.40
N GLY A 364 -29.99 2.86 8.30
CA GLY A 364 -30.50 3.90 9.20
C GLY A 364 -31.21 3.25 10.39
N ASN A 365 -30.58 3.28 11.55
CA ASN A 365 -31.06 2.56 12.73
C ASN A 365 -32.45 3.04 13.18
N ASN A 366 -32.70 4.34 13.21
CA ASN A 366 -33.94 4.87 13.72
C ASN A 366 -35.15 4.52 12.86
N THR A 367 -34.99 4.48 11.55
CA THR A 367 -36.04 4.06 10.60
C THR A 367 -36.11 2.56 10.42
N ASN A 368 -35.11 1.82 10.90
CA ASN A 368 -34.95 0.38 10.70
C ASN A 368 -34.93 -0.03 9.21
N LYS A 369 -34.32 0.82 8.37
CA LYS A 369 -34.30 0.69 6.92
C LYS A 369 -32.87 0.63 6.37
N VAL A 370 -32.74 -0.06 5.26
CA VAL A 370 -31.53 0.00 4.43
C VAL A 370 -31.82 0.88 3.22
N TYR A 371 -30.97 1.84 3.00
CA TYR A 371 -31.00 2.75 1.85
C TYR A 371 -29.88 2.33 0.90
N LYS A 372 -30.21 2.16 -0.37
CA LYS A 372 -29.25 1.99 -1.47
C LYS A 372 -29.38 3.20 -2.36
N ASP A 373 -28.27 3.90 -2.56
CA ASP A 373 -28.27 5.21 -3.21
C ASP A 373 -29.23 6.16 -2.47
N THR A 374 -30.21 6.73 -3.12
CA THR A 374 -31.18 7.64 -2.53
C THR A 374 -32.53 6.95 -2.23
N SER A 375 -32.60 5.63 -2.29
CA SER A 375 -33.86 4.90 -2.23
C SER A 375 -33.89 3.87 -1.09
N ILE A 376 -35.06 3.68 -0.47
CA ILE A 376 -35.25 2.58 0.47
C ILE A 376 -35.18 1.25 -0.30
N SER A 377 -34.21 0.42 0.04
CA SER A 377 -34.02 -0.92 -0.52
C SER A 377 -34.71 -1.99 0.31
N GLY A 378 -34.66 -1.86 1.65
CA GLY A 378 -35.29 -2.81 2.57
C GLY A 378 -35.74 -2.16 3.86
N THR A 379 -36.78 -2.72 4.48
CA THR A 379 -37.24 -2.34 5.82
C THR A 379 -37.24 -3.59 6.67
N TYR A 380 -36.72 -3.51 7.89
CA TYR A 380 -36.72 -4.63 8.82
C TYR A 380 -37.92 -4.59 9.77
N SER A 381 -38.52 -5.75 10.04
CA SER A 381 -39.69 -5.88 10.93
C SER A 381 -39.31 -5.93 12.41
N GLY A 382 -38.05 -6.17 12.73
CA GLY A 382 -37.54 -6.27 14.11
C GLY A 382 -37.47 -4.92 14.82
N SER A 383 -37.08 -4.93 16.10
CA SER A 383 -36.79 -3.71 16.84
C SER A 383 -35.45 -3.13 16.42
N ARG A 384 -35.43 -1.83 16.15
CA ARG A 384 -34.20 -1.06 15.92
C ARG A 384 -33.21 -1.20 17.08
N GLY A 385 -31.94 -0.90 16.83
CA GLY A 385 -30.91 -0.85 17.88
C GLY A 385 -31.16 0.28 18.88
N SER A 386 -30.85 0.02 20.12
CA SER A 386 -30.89 0.98 21.24
C SER A 386 -29.46 1.21 21.77
N ASN A 387 -29.28 2.21 22.61
CA ASN A 387 -27.99 2.43 23.28
C ASN A 387 -27.53 1.13 23.98
N GLY A 388 -26.32 0.74 23.71
CA GLY A 388 -25.74 -0.50 24.20
C GLY A 388 -25.91 -1.71 23.26
N ASP A 389 -26.71 -1.63 22.19
CA ASP A 389 -26.80 -2.72 21.20
C ASP A 389 -25.61 -2.67 20.22
N VAL A 390 -25.15 -3.85 19.83
CA VAL A 390 -24.13 -4.04 18.80
C VAL A 390 -24.82 -4.42 17.48
N MET A 391 -24.57 -3.65 16.46
CA MET A 391 -25.06 -3.88 15.11
C MET A 391 -23.93 -4.49 14.26
N GLY A 392 -24.21 -5.61 13.58
CA GLY A 392 -23.27 -6.21 12.65
C GLY A 392 -23.69 -5.95 11.21
N ILE A 393 -22.72 -5.70 10.35
CA ILE A 393 -22.90 -5.52 8.90
C ILE A 393 -22.13 -6.59 8.18
N ALA A 394 -22.85 -7.38 7.34
CA ALA A 394 -22.27 -8.39 6.47
C ALA A 394 -22.51 -8.01 5.01
N VAL A 395 -21.45 -7.96 4.23
CA VAL A 395 -21.42 -7.52 2.82
C VAL A 395 -20.94 -8.67 1.96
N ASP A 396 -21.79 -9.20 1.10
CA ASP A 396 -21.45 -10.25 0.11
C ASP A 396 -21.21 -9.57 -1.24
N MET A 397 -19.97 -9.27 -1.57
CA MET A 397 -19.60 -8.64 -2.84
C MET A 397 -19.73 -9.63 -4.01
N ASP A 398 -19.59 -10.93 -3.77
CA ASP A 398 -19.68 -11.95 -4.82
C ASP A 398 -21.09 -12.11 -5.35
N ASN A 399 -22.09 -11.99 -4.48
CA ASN A 399 -23.50 -12.13 -4.84
C ASN A 399 -24.26 -10.80 -4.85
N GLY A 400 -23.68 -9.71 -4.39
CA GLY A 400 -24.30 -8.40 -4.31
C GLY A 400 -25.41 -8.34 -3.24
N ALA A 401 -25.06 -8.48 -1.96
CA ALA A 401 -26.01 -8.47 -0.87
C ALA A 401 -25.48 -7.81 0.40
N PHE A 402 -26.33 -7.05 1.09
CA PHE A 402 -26.03 -6.35 2.33
C PHE A 402 -27.01 -6.79 3.43
N TYR A 403 -26.44 -7.22 4.57
CA TYR A 403 -27.21 -7.72 5.70
C TYR A 403 -26.89 -6.96 6.97
N VAL A 404 -27.87 -6.84 7.86
CA VAL A 404 -27.74 -6.22 9.17
C VAL A 404 -28.12 -7.17 10.26
N SER A 405 -27.31 -7.31 11.30
CA SER A 405 -27.65 -8.03 12.53
C SER A 405 -27.73 -7.08 13.73
N LYS A 406 -28.44 -7.50 14.75
CA LYS A 406 -28.53 -6.85 16.05
C LYS A 406 -28.14 -7.85 17.13
N ASN A 407 -27.11 -7.57 17.89
CA ASN A 407 -26.55 -8.46 18.92
C ASN A 407 -26.34 -9.89 18.40
N GLY A 408 -25.77 -10.01 17.18
CA GLY A 408 -25.48 -11.30 16.53
C GLY A 408 -26.67 -11.97 15.81
N THR A 409 -27.89 -11.45 15.92
CA THR A 409 -29.05 -11.99 15.22
C THR A 409 -29.37 -11.15 13.98
N PHE A 410 -29.31 -11.77 12.79
CA PHE A 410 -29.65 -11.08 11.55
C PHE A 410 -31.13 -10.67 11.52
N GLN A 411 -31.40 -9.47 11.04
CA GLN A 411 -32.73 -8.88 11.02
C GLN A 411 -33.63 -9.56 9.98
N THR A 412 -34.93 -9.52 10.23
CA THR A 412 -35.96 -10.06 9.30
C THR A 412 -36.50 -8.91 8.43
N ILE A 413 -36.51 -9.07 7.12
CA ILE A 413 -37.14 -8.12 6.19
C ILE A 413 -38.65 -8.11 6.45
N ASP A 414 -39.26 -6.92 6.46
CA ASP A 414 -40.71 -6.76 6.65
C ASP A 414 -41.51 -7.50 5.57
N GLY A 415 -42.38 -8.39 6.00
CA GLY A 415 -43.12 -9.30 5.10
C GLY A 415 -42.27 -10.39 4.42
N GLY A 416 -40.99 -10.54 4.80
CA GLY A 416 -40.02 -11.45 4.18
C GLY A 416 -39.34 -12.40 5.15
N SER A 417 -38.12 -12.81 4.77
CA SER A 417 -37.30 -13.78 5.52
C SER A 417 -36.31 -13.09 6.46
N GLN A 418 -35.88 -13.83 7.48
CA GLN A 418 -34.71 -13.47 8.27
C GLN A 418 -33.47 -13.46 7.38
N GLY A 419 -32.57 -12.53 7.62
CA GLY A 419 -31.29 -12.41 6.91
C GLY A 419 -30.43 -13.67 7.08
N ASP A 420 -30.03 -14.24 5.96
CA ASP A 420 -29.07 -15.35 5.90
C ASP A 420 -27.88 -14.98 4.99
N PRO A 421 -26.79 -14.43 5.57
CA PRO A 421 -25.60 -14.06 4.81
C PRO A 421 -24.93 -15.24 4.09
N THR A 422 -25.25 -16.49 4.50
CA THR A 422 -24.68 -17.69 3.90
C THR A 422 -25.48 -18.22 2.72
N SER A 423 -26.62 -17.61 2.39
CA SER A 423 -27.56 -18.07 1.35
C SER A 423 -27.03 -17.88 -0.09
N GLY A 424 -25.86 -17.23 -0.28
CA GLY A 424 -25.23 -17.04 -1.58
C GLY A 424 -26.14 -16.29 -2.55
N ALA A 425 -26.27 -16.80 -3.78
CA ALA A 425 -27.07 -16.17 -4.83
C ALA A 425 -28.57 -15.99 -4.49
N SER A 426 -29.10 -16.72 -3.48
CA SER A 426 -30.46 -16.53 -3.02
C SER A 426 -30.68 -15.24 -2.27
N ARG A 427 -29.64 -14.64 -1.68
CA ARG A 427 -29.66 -13.34 -0.97
C ARG A 427 -30.80 -13.23 0.04
N THR A 428 -31.10 -14.32 0.73
CA THR A 428 -32.27 -14.46 1.62
C THR A 428 -32.25 -13.41 2.73
N GLY A 429 -33.27 -12.57 2.81
CA GLY A 429 -33.43 -11.54 3.84
C GLY A 429 -32.39 -10.40 3.77
N ALA A 430 -31.72 -10.19 2.62
CA ALA A 430 -30.82 -9.08 2.42
C ALA A 430 -31.58 -7.73 2.47
N GLY A 431 -31.02 -6.74 3.15
CA GLY A 431 -31.57 -5.40 3.24
C GLY A 431 -31.38 -4.58 1.95
N ALA A 432 -30.32 -4.86 1.21
CA ALA A 432 -30.09 -4.34 -0.14
C ALA A 432 -29.44 -5.39 -1.02
N THR A 433 -29.70 -5.28 -2.32
CA THR A 433 -29.07 -6.16 -3.34
C THR A 433 -28.62 -5.32 -4.53
N TRP A 434 -27.61 -5.85 -5.25
CA TRP A 434 -27.10 -5.24 -6.48
C TRP A 434 -26.55 -6.31 -7.43
N THR A 435 -26.17 -5.89 -8.64
CA THR A 435 -25.57 -6.76 -9.66
C THR A 435 -24.03 -6.56 -9.66
N PRO A 436 -23.24 -7.49 -9.10
CA PRO A 436 -21.77 -7.29 -8.96
C PRO A 436 -21.04 -7.01 -10.26
N ALA A 437 -21.54 -7.54 -11.40
CA ALA A 437 -20.91 -7.32 -12.72
C ALA A 437 -21.04 -5.89 -13.26
N SER A 438 -21.89 -5.03 -12.66
CA SER A 438 -22.18 -3.68 -13.18
C SER A 438 -22.26 -2.59 -12.11
N GLU A 439 -22.36 -2.98 -10.84
CA GLU A 439 -22.47 -2.04 -9.73
C GLU A 439 -21.36 -2.28 -8.71
N TYR A 440 -20.73 -1.22 -8.21
CA TYR A 440 -19.65 -1.25 -7.22
C TYR A 440 -18.44 -2.09 -7.66
N THR A 441 -18.17 -2.10 -8.97
CA THR A 441 -17.11 -2.92 -9.60
C THR A 441 -15.70 -2.52 -9.16
N SER A 442 -15.54 -1.32 -8.61
CA SER A 442 -14.29 -0.85 -8.03
C SER A 442 -14.11 -1.22 -6.54
N GLY A 443 -15.08 -1.91 -5.94
CA GLY A 443 -15.12 -2.19 -4.50
C GLY A 443 -15.66 -1.01 -3.68
N MET A 444 -15.82 -1.21 -2.36
CA MET A 444 -16.50 -0.25 -1.49
C MET A 444 -15.70 0.04 -0.22
N VAL A 445 -15.92 1.19 0.40
CA VAL A 445 -15.30 1.61 1.67
C VAL A 445 -16.36 1.57 2.77
N PRO A 446 -16.09 1.02 3.96
CA PRO A 446 -17.00 1.16 5.09
C PRO A 446 -17.26 2.63 5.43
N LEU A 447 -18.46 2.92 5.89
CA LEU A 447 -18.94 4.26 6.19
C LEU A 447 -19.43 4.34 7.64
N SER A 448 -18.97 5.35 8.38
CA SER A 448 -19.47 5.75 9.69
C SER A 448 -20.30 7.01 9.56
N ALA A 449 -21.54 6.97 10.02
CA ALA A 449 -22.49 8.05 9.85
C ALA A 449 -23.36 8.28 11.11
N PRO A 450 -22.80 8.83 12.21
CA PRO A 450 -23.62 9.29 13.31
C PRO A 450 -24.34 10.58 12.92
N THR A 451 -25.55 10.47 12.35
CA THR A 451 -26.34 11.59 11.83
C THR A 451 -27.48 11.94 12.77
N GLY A 452 -27.97 13.20 12.74
CA GLY A 452 -29.16 13.63 13.42
C GLY A 452 -29.02 14.23 14.83
N GLY A 453 -30.08 14.90 15.31
CA GLY A 453 -30.09 15.89 16.38
C GLY A 453 -29.99 15.39 17.84
N SER A 454 -29.64 14.17 18.14
CA SER A 454 -29.59 13.61 19.52
C SER A 454 -28.20 13.25 20.00
N ALA A 455 -27.17 13.91 19.50
CA ALA A 455 -25.77 13.65 19.83
C ALA A 455 -25.40 12.15 19.68
N PRO A 456 -25.57 11.54 18.51
CA PRO A 456 -25.28 10.14 18.30
C PRO A 456 -23.80 9.86 18.43
N VAL A 457 -23.51 8.69 18.99
CA VAL A 457 -22.14 8.17 19.15
C VAL A 457 -22.14 6.70 18.78
N ILE A 458 -21.23 6.32 17.89
CA ILE A 458 -20.98 4.93 17.54
C ILE A 458 -19.50 4.59 17.71
N THR A 459 -19.22 3.35 18.08
CA THR A 459 -17.87 2.80 18.09
C THR A 459 -17.81 1.63 17.11
N MET A 460 -16.94 1.72 16.08
CA MET A 460 -16.75 0.70 15.06
C MET A 460 -15.79 -0.37 15.56
N ASN A 461 -15.97 -1.61 15.09
CA ASN A 461 -15.02 -2.71 15.23
C ASN A 461 -14.89 -3.44 13.89
N PHE A 462 -13.70 -3.46 13.34
CA PHE A 462 -13.35 -4.18 12.11
C PHE A 462 -12.61 -5.50 12.40
N GLY A 463 -12.51 -5.87 13.69
CA GLY A 463 -11.82 -7.03 14.22
C GLY A 463 -10.69 -6.69 15.21
N GLN A 464 -10.30 -5.43 15.37
CA GLN A 464 -9.21 -5.06 16.26
C GLN A 464 -9.60 -4.89 17.72
N ASP A 465 -10.88 -4.60 18.02
CA ASP A 465 -11.34 -4.32 19.40
C ASP A 465 -12.79 -4.77 19.65
N GLY A 466 -12.99 -6.03 19.99
CA GLY A 466 -14.33 -6.58 20.34
C GLY A 466 -14.89 -6.06 21.66
N THR A 467 -14.13 -5.24 22.41
CA THR A 467 -14.63 -4.60 23.63
C THR A 467 -15.27 -3.25 23.36
N PHE A 468 -15.12 -2.68 22.18
CA PHE A 468 -15.57 -1.33 21.85
C PHE A 468 -15.04 -0.29 22.85
N ALA A 469 -13.73 -0.26 23.05
CA ALA A 469 -13.03 0.57 24.04
C ALA A 469 -13.47 0.29 25.50
N GLY A 470 -13.68 -0.96 25.85
CA GLY A 470 -14.06 -1.40 27.18
C GLY A 470 -15.56 -1.26 27.52
N GLU A 471 -16.39 -0.82 26.60
CA GLU A 471 -17.85 -0.68 26.78
C GLU A 471 -18.56 -2.05 26.80
N LYS A 472 -17.92 -3.09 26.27
CA LYS A 472 -18.41 -4.46 26.18
C LYS A 472 -17.38 -5.48 26.63
N THR A 473 -17.85 -6.66 27.00
CA THR A 473 -16.98 -7.83 27.08
C THR A 473 -16.81 -8.39 25.67
N ALA A 474 -15.56 -8.58 25.23
CA ALA A 474 -15.28 -9.15 23.93
C ALA A 474 -15.92 -10.54 23.77
N GLY A 475 -16.49 -10.82 22.60
CA GLY A 475 -17.07 -12.12 22.31
C GLY A 475 -16.03 -13.19 21.99
N GLY A 476 -14.81 -12.80 21.66
CA GLY A 476 -13.72 -13.70 21.30
C GLY A 476 -13.93 -14.39 19.94
N ASN A 477 -14.81 -13.85 19.11
CA ASN A 477 -15.11 -14.43 17.80
C ASN A 477 -14.10 -13.90 16.76
N SER A 478 -13.60 -14.79 15.92
CA SER A 478 -12.77 -14.46 14.77
C SER A 478 -13.51 -14.72 13.47
N ASP A 479 -12.95 -14.25 12.38
CA ASP A 479 -13.44 -14.54 11.03
C ASP A 479 -13.10 -15.97 10.57
N ALA A 480 -13.46 -16.31 9.33
CA ALA A 480 -13.22 -17.64 8.76
C ALA A 480 -11.72 -18.01 8.64
N ASN A 481 -10.83 -17.02 8.63
CA ASN A 481 -9.38 -17.19 8.55
C ASN A 481 -8.69 -17.15 9.93
N GLY A 482 -9.46 -16.95 11.00
CA GLY A 482 -8.97 -16.87 12.37
C GLY A 482 -8.59 -15.46 12.82
N TYR A 483 -8.79 -14.42 12.00
CA TYR A 483 -8.42 -13.05 12.31
C TYR A 483 -9.52 -12.29 13.05
N GLY A 484 -9.07 -11.38 13.91
CA GLY A 484 -9.93 -10.45 14.61
C GLY A 484 -10.49 -10.96 15.93
N ASN A 485 -11.15 -10.02 16.61
CA ASN A 485 -11.85 -10.20 17.88
C ASN A 485 -13.19 -9.46 17.76
N PHE A 486 -14.25 -10.20 17.43
CA PHE A 486 -15.60 -9.64 17.28
C PHE A 486 -16.45 -9.94 18.52
N TYR A 487 -17.42 -9.07 18.75
CA TYR A 487 -18.43 -9.27 19.79
C TYR A 487 -19.42 -10.38 19.39
N SER A 488 -19.91 -10.35 18.16
CA SER A 488 -20.83 -11.34 17.62
C SER A 488 -20.08 -12.38 16.78
N ALA A 489 -20.66 -13.56 16.61
CA ALA A 489 -20.15 -14.57 15.68
C ALA A 489 -20.15 -14.02 14.24
N VAL A 490 -19.01 -14.09 13.59
CA VAL A 490 -18.86 -13.73 12.18
C VAL A 490 -19.55 -14.79 11.32
N PRO A 491 -20.37 -14.41 10.32
CA PRO A 491 -21.00 -15.40 9.44
C PRO A 491 -19.97 -16.24 8.71
N SER A 492 -20.29 -17.51 8.46
CA SER A 492 -19.39 -18.44 7.78
C SER A 492 -18.97 -17.90 6.40
N GLY A 493 -17.68 -17.90 6.12
CA GLY A 493 -17.09 -17.41 4.88
C GLY A 493 -16.91 -15.89 4.79
N TYR A 494 -17.24 -15.15 5.85
CA TYR A 494 -16.97 -13.71 5.93
C TYR A 494 -15.63 -13.42 6.58
N SER A 495 -14.99 -12.35 6.14
CA SER A 495 -13.65 -11.93 6.54
C SER A 495 -13.67 -10.57 7.26
N ALA A 496 -12.77 -10.41 8.21
CA ALA A 496 -12.43 -9.11 8.82
C ALA A 496 -11.80 -8.17 7.79
N ILE A 497 -12.00 -6.86 7.95
CA ILE A 497 -11.39 -5.85 7.08
C ILE A 497 -10.02 -5.49 7.64
N CYS A 498 -9.02 -6.29 7.28
CA CYS A 498 -7.63 -6.14 7.71
C CYS A 498 -6.67 -6.59 6.60
N THR A 499 -5.39 -6.22 6.70
CA THR A 499 -4.41 -6.49 5.64
C THR A 499 -4.21 -7.97 5.35
N ALA A 500 -4.37 -8.86 6.33
CA ALA A 500 -4.27 -10.30 6.12
C ALA A 500 -5.38 -10.89 5.22
N ASN A 501 -6.54 -10.24 5.17
CA ASN A 501 -7.70 -10.70 4.39
C ASN A 501 -7.91 -9.94 3.09
N LEU A 502 -7.49 -8.68 3.06
CA LEU A 502 -7.59 -7.90 1.84
C LEU A 502 -6.68 -8.55 0.80
N SER A 503 -7.26 -8.95 -0.33
CA SER A 503 -6.45 -9.36 -1.46
C SER A 503 -5.49 -8.21 -1.73
N VAL A 504 -4.24 -8.53 -1.85
CA VAL A 504 -3.27 -7.59 -2.41
C VAL A 504 -3.82 -7.20 -3.76
N ALA A 505 -3.93 -5.93 -4.03
CA ALA A 505 -4.07 -5.49 -5.40
C ALA A 505 -2.88 -6.09 -6.16
N ASP A 506 -3.12 -6.74 -7.29
CA ASP A 506 -2.08 -7.29 -8.17
C ASP A 506 -0.97 -6.26 -8.48
N GLU A 507 -1.23 -5.03 -8.14
CA GLU A 507 -0.42 -3.84 -8.30
C GLU A 507 0.66 -3.62 -7.22
N VAL A 508 0.51 -4.23 -6.05
CA VAL A 508 1.46 -4.09 -4.93
C VAL A 508 2.18 -5.40 -4.63
N ASP A 509 1.55 -6.51 -4.85
CA ASP A 509 2.13 -7.85 -4.92
C ASP A 509 1.62 -8.50 -6.21
N PRO A 510 2.23 -8.23 -7.36
CA PRO A 510 1.80 -8.79 -8.62
C PRO A 510 1.97 -10.31 -8.68
N ALA A 511 2.51 -10.91 -7.62
CA ALA A 511 2.74 -12.32 -7.61
C ALA A 511 2.08 -13.02 -6.45
N GLN A 512 1.00 -13.60 -6.70
CA GLN A 512 0.59 -14.82 -6.06
C GLN A 512 1.51 -16.02 -6.44
N THR A 513 2.41 -15.82 -7.40
CA THR A 513 3.46 -16.74 -7.81
C THR A 513 4.76 -15.97 -7.99
N ASP A 514 5.90 -16.56 -7.65
CA ASP A 514 7.26 -15.98 -7.75
C ASP A 514 7.64 -15.46 -9.16
N ASP A 515 6.78 -15.59 -10.16
CA ASP A 515 7.09 -15.30 -11.56
C ASP A 515 6.56 -13.96 -12.08
N ASP A 516 5.62 -13.30 -11.39
CA ASP A 516 4.90 -12.10 -11.88
C ASP A 516 5.37 -10.77 -11.27
N TYR A 517 6.34 -10.79 -10.35
CA TYR A 517 6.88 -9.56 -9.76
C TYR A 517 7.46 -8.63 -10.81
N PRO A 518 7.13 -7.32 -10.82
CA PRO A 518 7.70 -6.38 -11.77
C PRO A 518 9.22 -6.43 -11.82
N GLN A 519 9.89 -6.65 -10.68
CA GLN A 519 11.34 -6.80 -10.58
C GLN A 519 11.85 -8.09 -11.25
N LYS A 520 11.00 -9.09 -11.47
CA LYS A 520 11.31 -10.32 -12.23
C LYS A 520 10.84 -10.26 -13.69
N LEU A 521 10.15 -9.19 -14.08
CA LEU A 521 9.63 -8.98 -15.43
C LEU A 521 10.38 -7.88 -16.17
N PHE A 522 10.83 -6.85 -15.46
CA PHE A 522 11.56 -5.73 -16.01
C PHE A 522 12.67 -5.27 -15.06
N GLY A 523 13.79 -4.86 -15.61
CA GLY A 523 14.85 -4.25 -14.85
C GLY A 523 15.82 -3.45 -15.70
N THR A 524 16.64 -2.66 -15.03
CA THR A 524 17.67 -1.83 -15.65
C THR A 524 19.02 -2.14 -15.06
N ASN A 525 20.03 -2.20 -15.90
CA ASN A 525 21.41 -2.30 -15.43
C ASN A 525 22.31 -1.29 -16.09
N LEU A 526 23.28 -0.79 -15.34
CA LEU A 526 24.32 0.11 -15.80
C LEU A 526 25.62 -0.66 -15.89
N TYR A 527 26.38 -0.47 -16.98
CA TYR A 527 27.70 -1.09 -17.13
C TYR A 527 28.67 -0.20 -17.88
N THR A 528 29.96 -0.46 -17.68
CA THR A 528 31.03 0.14 -18.47
C THR A 528 31.48 -0.86 -19.51
N GLY A 529 31.49 -0.45 -20.77
CA GLY A 529 31.97 -1.29 -21.87
C GLY A 529 33.48 -1.50 -21.79
N THR A 530 33.89 -2.67 -22.26
CA THR A 530 35.29 -3.12 -22.13
C THR A 530 35.96 -3.49 -23.46
N LEU A 531 35.19 -3.51 -24.55
CA LEU A 531 35.72 -3.91 -25.85
C LEU A 531 36.21 -2.67 -26.63
N SER A 532 37.44 -2.78 -27.15
CA SER A 532 38.06 -1.80 -28.06
C SER A 532 38.06 -2.28 -29.53
N SER A 533 37.70 -3.53 -29.77
CA SER A 533 37.62 -4.18 -31.08
C SER A 533 36.61 -5.32 -31.03
N SER A 534 36.53 -6.18 -32.06
CA SER A 534 35.68 -7.37 -32.09
C SER A 534 35.86 -8.26 -30.87
N GLY A 535 34.82 -8.94 -30.46
CA GLY A 535 34.81 -9.88 -29.34
C GLY A 535 33.44 -9.91 -28.64
N VAL A 536 33.26 -10.87 -27.72
CA VAL A 536 32.07 -11.05 -26.91
C VAL A 536 32.38 -10.94 -25.45
N VAL A 537 31.53 -10.23 -24.71
CA VAL A 537 31.58 -10.12 -23.26
C VAL A 537 30.20 -10.37 -22.68
N GLN A 538 30.14 -11.16 -21.62
CA GLN A 538 28.93 -11.36 -20.83
C GLN A 538 28.77 -10.20 -19.85
N ILE A 539 27.62 -9.53 -19.93
CA ILE A 539 27.26 -8.47 -18.98
C ILE A 539 26.49 -9.09 -17.83
N THR A 540 27.02 -8.97 -16.62
CA THR A 540 26.31 -9.34 -15.40
C THR A 540 25.27 -8.27 -15.09
N HIS A 541 24.02 -8.67 -14.89
CA HIS A 541 22.93 -7.73 -14.74
C HIS A 541 22.24 -7.75 -13.37
N GLY A 542 22.35 -8.81 -12.58
CA GLY A 542 21.77 -8.87 -11.23
C GLY A 542 20.24 -8.77 -11.15
N LEU A 543 19.52 -9.05 -12.26
CA LEU A 543 18.07 -8.87 -12.34
C LEU A 543 17.27 -10.01 -11.69
N GLY A 544 17.92 -11.17 -11.44
CA GLY A 544 17.24 -12.35 -10.90
C GLY A 544 16.28 -13.06 -11.87
N PHE A 545 16.28 -12.67 -13.14
CA PHE A 545 15.52 -13.33 -14.21
C PHE A 545 16.31 -13.35 -15.53
N LYS A 546 15.93 -14.26 -16.43
CA LYS A 546 16.47 -14.34 -17.79
C LYS A 546 15.77 -13.32 -18.69
N PRO A 547 16.46 -12.29 -19.20
CA PRO A 547 15.87 -11.35 -20.16
C PRO A 547 15.54 -12.03 -21.50
N ASP A 548 14.40 -11.67 -22.09
CA ASP A 548 13.99 -12.03 -23.44
C ASP A 548 14.09 -10.85 -24.42
N VAL A 549 14.08 -9.62 -23.91
CA VAL A 549 14.46 -8.41 -24.65
C VAL A 549 15.52 -7.65 -23.85
N VAL A 550 16.55 -7.19 -24.56
CA VAL A 550 17.51 -6.22 -24.03
C VAL A 550 17.60 -5.04 -24.98
N TRP A 551 17.22 -3.87 -24.48
CA TRP A 551 17.35 -2.59 -25.17
C TRP A 551 18.53 -1.82 -24.58
N THR A 552 19.60 -1.68 -25.35
CA THR A 552 20.85 -1.08 -24.89
C THR A 552 21.09 0.29 -25.49
N LYS A 553 21.54 1.24 -24.67
CA LYS A 553 21.94 2.58 -25.11
C LYS A 553 23.27 3.01 -24.48
N SER A 554 24.16 3.61 -25.29
CA SER A 554 25.31 4.33 -24.76
C SER A 554 24.88 5.61 -24.03
N ARG A 555 25.45 5.82 -22.85
CA ARG A 555 25.24 7.04 -22.02
C ARG A 555 26.32 8.09 -22.25
N SER A 556 27.49 7.71 -22.77
CA SER A 556 28.66 8.57 -22.93
C SER A 556 28.87 9.07 -24.36
N THR A 557 28.26 8.42 -25.35
CA THR A 557 28.44 8.78 -26.77
C THR A 557 27.12 8.67 -27.55
N SER A 558 27.02 9.38 -28.67
CA SER A 558 25.90 9.25 -29.60
C SER A 558 26.07 7.97 -30.39
N GLN A 559 25.27 6.96 -30.05
CA GLN A 559 25.29 5.61 -30.64
C GLN A 559 23.85 5.16 -30.96
N ARG A 560 23.74 4.06 -31.67
CA ARG A 560 22.48 3.36 -31.91
C ARG A 560 21.83 2.93 -30.60
N HIS A 561 20.49 2.92 -30.59
CA HIS A 561 19.71 2.33 -29.50
C HIS A 561 19.36 0.90 -29.89
N VAL A 562 20.17 -0.05 -29.47
CA VAL A 562 20.15 -1.44 -29.94
C VAL A 562 19.09 -2.25 -29.20
N VAL A 563 18.19 -2.90 -29.97
CA VAL A 563 17.17 -3.84 -29.45
C VAL A 563 17.49 -5.24 -29.95
N ARG A 564 17.57 -6.18 -29.02
CA ARG A 564 17.76 -7.63 -29.27
C ARG A 564 16.73 -8.41 -28.48
N ASP A 565 16.35 -9.57 -28.97
CA ASP A 565 15.35 -10.44 -28.32
C ASP A 565 15.65 -11.94 -28.51
N SER A 566 14.98 -12.75 -27.69
CA SER A 566 15.13 -14.20 -27.66
C SER A 566 14.52 -14.92 -28.85
N ILE A 567 13.57 -14.31 -29.56
CA ILE A 567 12.95 -14.90 -30.78
C ILE A 567 13.91 -14.85 -31.96
N ARG A 568 14.65 -13.75 -32.14
CA ARG A 568 15.63 -13.59 -33.23
C ARG A 568 17.01 -14.16 -32.87
N GLY A 569 17.34 -14.22 -31.60
CA GLY A 569 18.63 -14.65 -31.09
C GLY A 569 19.62 -13.51 -30.84
N PRO A 570 20.74 -13.81 -30.12
CA PRO A 570 21.64 -12.79 -29.59
C PRO A 570 22.40 -11.99 -30.65
N ASN A 571 22.67 -12.58 -31.82
CA ASN A 571 23.43 -11.95 -32.90
C ASN A 571 22.63 -10.92 -33.69
N TYR A 572 21.30 -10.98 -33.66
CA TYR A 572 20.46 -10.11 -34.45
C TYR A 572 20.11 -8.82 -33.70
N MET A 573 20.45 -7.68 -34.29
CA MET A 573 20.11 -6.39 -33.71
C MET A 573 19.20 -5.56 -34.60
N LEU A 574 18.40 -4.74 -33.97
CA LEU A 574 17.68 -3.61 -34.52
C LEU A 574 18.13 -2.32 -33.84
N ALA A 575 17.97 -1.20 -34.49
CA ALA A 575 18.19 0.11 -33.89
C ALA A 575 16.87 0.87 -33.82
N SER A 576 16.37 1.17 -32.61
CA SER A 576 15.07 1.83 -32.44
C SER A 576 15.05 3.30 -32.88
N ASN A 577 16.21 3.91 -33.03
CA ASN A 577 16.39 5.28 -33.54
C ASN A 577 16.73 5.34 -35.03
N GLU A 578 16.69 4.21 -35.75
CA GLU A 578 17.00 4.13 -37.19
C GLU A 578 15.96 3.30 -37.95
N ASN A 579 15.99 3.43 -39.28
CA ASN A 579 15.12 2.65 -40.17
C ASN A 579 15.79 1.38 -40.76
N THR A 580 16.97 1.02 -40.32
CA THR A 580 17.72 -0.14 -40.84
C THR A 580 16.98 -1.46 -40.61
N ALA A 581 17.15 -2.43 -41.48
CA ALA A 581 16.67 -3.80 -41.33
C ALA A 581 17.43 -4.51 -40.17
N SER A 582 16.94 -5.68 -39.74
CA SER A 582 17.62 -6.53 -38.77
C SER A 582 19.00 -6.94 -39.34
N ALA A 583 20.03 -6.82 -38.53
CA ALA A 583 21.39 -7.12 -38.94
C ALA A 583 22.01 -8.20 -38.07
N ASP A 584 22.57 -9.24 -38.69
CA ASP A 584 23.45 -10.19 -38.04
C ASP A 584 24.81 -9.53 -37.72
N LYS A 585 25.23 -9.56 -36.47
CA LYS A 585 26.46 -8.95 -35.95
C LYS A 585 27.46 -10.00 -35.45
N SER A 586 27.29 -11.26 -35.82
CA SER A 586 28.22 -12.34 -35.47
C SER A 586 29.65 -12.09 -35.93
N SER A 587 29.85 -11.32 -37.02
CA SER A 587 31.17 -10.89 -37.49
C SER A 587 31.93 -10.01 -36.49
N ASN A 588 31.26 -9.36 -35.54
CA ASN A 588 31.89 -8.58 -34.47
C ASN A 588 32.11 -9.39 -33.18
N GLY A 589 31.95 -10.71 -33.25
CA GLY A 589 32.00 -11.69 -32.17
C GLY A 589 30.65 -12.43 -32.08
N ASP A 590 30.70 -13.74 -32.30
CA ASP A 590 29.53 -14.61 -32.23
C ASP A 590 29.08 -14.75 -30.76
N MET A 591 27.91 -14.30 -30.46
CA MET A 591 27.28 -14.34 -29.14
C MET A 591 26.64 -15.70 -28.82
N GLY A 592 26.73 -16.66 -29.75
CA GLY A 592 26.22 -18.03 -29.59
C GLY A 592 24.71 -18.14 -29.81
N SER A 593 24.16 -19.30 -29.45
CA SER A 593 22.73 -19.62 -29.61
C SER A 593 21.87 -19.23 -28.42
N THR A 594 22.47 -18.92 -27.27
CA THR A 594 21.75 -18.56 -26.04
C THR A 594 21.73 -17.05 -25.88
N PHE A 595 20.51 -16.47 -25.86
CA PHE A 595 20.34 -15.03 -25.75
C PHE A 595 20.77 -14.50 -24.37
N ALA A 596 20.27 -15.09 -23.31
CA ALA A 596 20.52 -14.64 -21.94
C ALA A 596 20.43 -15.78 -20.93
N THR A 597 20.96 -15.52 -19.74
CA THR A 597 20.78 -16.34 -18.53
C THR A 597 20.18 -15.50 -17.42
N ASP A 598 19.94 -16.08 -16.26
CA ASP A 598 19.39 -15.35 -15.10
C ASP A 598 20.38 -14.34 -14.52
N THR A 599 21.65 -14.44 -14.87
CA THR A 599 22.73 -13.59 -14.33
C THR A 599 23.43 -12.74 -15.38
N THR A 600 23.42 -13.15 -16.66
CA THR A 600 24.17 -12.49 -17.74
C THR A 600 23.44 -12.50 -19.06
N TYR A 601 23.78 -11.51 -19.91
CA TYR A 601 23.49 -11.57 -21.35
C TYR A 601 24.73 -11.23 -22.19
N PRO A 602 24.88 -11.83 -23.38
CA PRO A 602 26.04 -11.59 -24.22
C PRO A 602 25.96 -10.22 -24.88
N THR A 603 27.11 -9.56 -25.04
CA THR A 603 27.28 -8.33 -25.84
C THR A 603 28.52 -8.47 -26.71
N ASN A 604 28.54 -7.82 -27.86
CA ASN A 604 29.74 -7.74 -28.69
C ASN A 604 30.11 -6.30 -29.01
N TYR A 605 31.28 -6.12 -29.64
CA TYR A 605 31.74 -4.82 -30.13
C TYR A 605 30.91 -4.39 -31.33
N THR A 606 29.84 -3.63 -31.08
CA THR A 606 29.06 -2.97 -32.12
C THR A 606 28.54 -1.61 -31.60
N ASP A 607 28.03 -0.80 -32.52
CA ASP A 607 27.43 0.49 -32.19
C ASP A 607 26.38 0.35 -31.09
N GLY A 608 26.63 0.93 -29.93
CA GLY A 608 25.67 1.02 -28.82
C GLY A 608 25.55 -0.19 -27.90
N MET A 609 26.39 -1.23 -28.01
CA MET A 609 26.35 -2.40 -27.11
C MET A 609 27.51 -2.49 -26.13
N ASN A 610 28.75 -2.50 -26.59
CA ASN A 610 29.91 -2.68 -25.68
C ASN A 610 31.22 -2.13 -26.30
N GLY A 611 31.33 -0.82 -26.43
CA GLY A 611 32.60 -0.13 -26.70
C GLY A 611 33.27 0.31 -25.40
N THR A 612 34.11 1.33 -25.43
CA THR A 612 34.82 1.86 -24.24
C THR A 612 33.99 2.86 -23.41
N GLY A 613 32.71 3.03 -23.69
CA GLY A 613 31.82 3.98 -23.01
C GLY A 613 31.02 3.39 -21.85
N THR A 614 30.13 4.18 -21.32
CA THR A 614 29.13 3.73 -20.31
C THR A 614 27.78 3.48 -20.97
N TYR A 615 27.07 2.49 -20.49
CA TYR A 615 25.84 1.97 -21.08
C TYR A 615 24.74 1.81 -20.05
N VAL A 616 23.50 1.80 -20.54
CA VAL A 616 22.30 1.32 -19.84
C VAL A 616 21.68 0.20 -20.66
N GLY A 617 21.24 -0.87 -19.99
CA GLY A 617 20.40 -1.92 -20.53
C GLY A 617 19.06 -1.92 -19.85
N TRP A 618 17.98 -1.86 -20.62
CA TRP A 618 16.62 -2.15 -20.17
C TRP A 618 16.28 -3.56 -20.60
N SER A 619 15.78 -4.36 -19.67
CA SER A 619 15.57 -5.79 -19.88
C SER A 619 14.13 -6.17 -19.53
N TRP A 620 13.48 -6.90 -20.44
CA TRP A 620 12.15 -7.48 -20.21
C TRP A 620 12.22 -9.00 -20.29
N ARG A 621 11.45 -9.66 -19.42
CA ARG A 621 11.19 -11.10 -19.51
C ARG A 621 9.94 -11.33 -20.36
N ALA A 622 9.95 -12.40 -21.16
CA ALA A 622 8.81 -12.90 -21.90
C ALA A 622 8.89 -14.43 -21.94
N ASN A 623 8.16 -15.09 -21.04
CA ASN A 623 8.01 -16.55 -21.00
C ASN A 623 9.33 -17.35 -20.90
N GLY A 624 10.43 -16.73 -20.43
CA GLY A 624 11.73 -17.38 -20.25
C GLY A 624 12.32 -18.02 -21.52
N GLY A 625 11.96 -17.52 -22.72
CA GLY A 625 12.38 -18.04 -24.02
C GLY A 625 11.48 -19.14 -24.59
N THR A 626 10.37 -19.52 -23.95
CA THR A 626 9.37 -20.43 -24.51
C THR A 626 8.54 -19.70 -25.57
N THR A 627 8.28 -20.35 -26.72
CA THR A 627 7.59 -19.76 -27.86
C THR A 627 6.27 -20.48 -28.11
N SER A 628 5.19 -19.75 -28.25
CA SER A 628 3.87 -20.26 -28.64
C SER A 628 3.51 -19.82 -30.05
N SER A 629 2.75 -20.64 -30.78
CA SER A 629 2.27 -20.29 -32.13
C SER A 629 0.95 -19.55 -32.06
N GLY A 630 0.76 -18.57 -32.96
CA GLY A 630 -0.49 -17.82 -33.13
C GLY A 630 -1.35 -18.36 -34.24
N SER A 631 -2.64 -18.03 -34.23
CA SER A 631 -3.67 -18.47 -35.20
C SER A 631 -4.35 -17.31 -35.95
N GLY A 632 -3.68 -16.16 -36.08
CA GLY A 632 -4.15 -15.07 -36.96
C GLY A 632 -4.03 -15.39 -38.44
N ASP A 633 -4.36 -14.43 -39.34
CA ASP A 633 -4.19 -14.58 -40.76
C ASP A 633 -2.72 -14.81 -41.17
N LEU A 634 -1.80 -14.13 -40.44
CA LEU A 634 -0.37 -14.35 -40.62
C LEU A 634 0.12 -15.42 -39.65
N THR A 635 0.98 -16.29 -40.13
CA THR A 635 1.73 -17.22 -39.26
C THR A 635 2.61 -16.42 -38.31
N SER A 636 2.41 -16.62 -37.03
CA SER A 636 3.16 -15.91 -35.98
C SER A 636 3.58 -16.82 -34.86
N ILE A 637 4.67 -16.44 -34.19
CA ILE A 637 5.13 -17.01 -32.93
C ILE A 637 5.22 -15.88 -31.91
N HIS A 638 4.96 -16.17 -30.66
CA HIS A 638 5.00 -15.17 -29.59
C HIS A 638 5.53 -15.73 -28.28
N GLN A 639 6.07 -14.86 -27.50
CA GLN A 639 6.45 -15.07 -26.10
C GLN A 639 5.75 -14.01 -25.28
N VAL A 640 5.13 -14.41 -24.16
CA VAL A 640 4.36 -13.51 -23.30
C VAL A 640 4.91 -13.64 -21.90
N ASP A 641 5.04 -12.53 -21.18
CA ASP A 641 5.44 -12.57 -19.79
C ASP A 641 4.33 -13.20 -18.91
N PRO A 642 4.67 -13.70 -17.71
CA PRO A 642 3.68 -14.33 -16.81
C PRO A 642 2.52 -13.42 -16.42
N SER A 643 2.73 -12.10 -16.30
CA SER A 643 1.67 -11.13 -15.96
C SER A 643 0.73 -10.83 -17.16
N GLY A 644 1.15 -11.18 -18.38
CA GLY A 644 0.46 -10.79 -19.61
C GLY A 644 0.59 -9.29 -19.94
N GLY A 645 1.55 -8.59 -19.36
CA GLY A 645 1.83 -7.16 -19.59
C GLY A 645 2.74 -6.88 -20.77
N PHE A 646 3.56 -7.84 -21.17
CA PHE A 646 4.51 -7.71 -22.26
C PHE A 646 4.51 -8.94 -23.17
N SER A 647 4.61 -8.71 -24.49
CA SER A 647 4.72 -9.78 -25.48
C SER A 647 5.69 -9.42 -26.60
N ILE A 648 6.46 -10.40 -27.06
CA ILE A 648 7.27 -10.35 -28.28
C ILE A 648 6.57 -11.21 -29.32
N VAL A 649 6.29 -10.65 -30.50
CA VAL A 649 5.61 -11.38 -31.58
C VAL A 649 6.43 -11.27 -32.87
N LYS A 650 6.74 -12.40 -33.50
CA LYS A 650 7.29 -12.45 -34.85
C LYS A 650 6.23 -13.01 -35.79
N ALA A 651 5.93 -12.29 -36.84
CA ALA A 651 5.00 -12.74 -37.89
C ALA A 651 5.68 -12.73 -39.27
N THR A 652 5.32 -13.69 -40.11
CA THR A 652 5.84 -13.83 -41.48
C THR A 652 4.72 -13.48 -42.46
N GLY A 653 5.02 -12.62 -43.42
CA GLY A 653 4.10 -12.26 -44.51
C GLY A 653 3.75 -13.47 -45.39
N ASP A 654 2.50 -13.53 -45.84
CA ASP A 654 1.94 -14.66 -46.59
C ASP A 654 2.01 -14.50 -48.13
N GLY A 655 2.66 -13.46 -48.63
CA GLY A 655 2.75 -13.10 -50.04
C GLY A 655 1.46 -12.49 -50.60
N GLY A 656 0.46 -12.21 -49.78
CA GLY A 656 -0.82 -11.61 -50.15
C GLY A 656 -0.84 -10.09 -50.04
N SER A 657 -2.02 -9.51 -50.20
CA SER A 657 -2.29 -8.08 -49.98
C SER A 657 -3.52 -7.90 -49.12
N GLY A 658 -3.72 -6.68 -48.62
CA GLY A 658 -4.83 -6.36 -47.74
C GLY A 658 -4.47 -6.43 -46.23
N ASP A 659 -5.43 -6.09 -45.41
CA ASP A 659 -5.24 -6.11 -43.94
C ASP A 659 -5.17 -7.54 -43.43
N LYS A 660 -4.34 -7.78 -42.45
CA LYS A 660 -4.12 -9.11 -41.85
C LYS A 660 -4.15 -9.03 -40.31
N THR A 661 -4.55 -10.12 -39.68
CA THR A 661 -4.55 -10.28 -38.26
C THR A 661 -3.31 -11.04 -37.76
N VAL A 662 -2.78 -10.62 -36.63
CA VAL A 662 -1.62 -11.23 -35.95
C VAL A 662 -2.02 -11.51 -34.53
N THR A 663 -1.76 -12.73 -34.04
CA THR A 663 -2.00 -13.13 -32.63
C THR A 663 -0.84 -12.62 -31.77
N HIS A 664 -1.17 -11.98 -30.64
CA HIS A 664 -0.16 -11.45 -29.71
C HIS A 664 0.04 -12.29 -28.43
N GLY A 665 -0.85 -13.25 -28.16
CA GLY A 665 -0.75 -14.18 -27.05
C GLY A 665 -1.13 -13.62 -25.66
N MET A 666 -1.34 -12.31 -25.54
CA MET A 666 -1.75 -11.69 -24.28
C MET A 666 -3.24 -11.95 -24.02
N SER A 667 -3.66 -11.93 -22.74
CA SER A 667 -5.06 -12.16 -22.34
C SER A 667 -5.99 -10.96 -22.54
N ALA A 668 -5.44 -9.78 -22.84
CA ALA A 668 -6.18 -8.55 -23.13
C ALA A 668 -5.48 -7.74 -24.22
N ALA A 669 -6.15 -6.70 -24.75
CA ALA A 669 -5.63 -5.85 -25.80
C ALA A 669 -4.34 -5.13 -25.35
N PRO A 670 -3.28 -5.08 -26.17
CA PRO A 670 -2.14 -4.24 -25.89
C PRO A 670 -2.48 -2.75 -26.01
N ASP A 671 -1.90 -1.94 -25.14
CA ASP A 671 -2.02 -0.48 -25.13
C ASP A 671 -0.97 0.22 -26.00
N CYS A 672 0.17 -0.44 -26.22
CA CYS A 672 1.21 0.03 -27.13
C CYS A 672 1.79 -1.14 -27.91
N ILE A 673 2.05 -0.93 -29.20
CA ILE A 673 2.74 -1.89 -30.07
C ILE A 673 3.85 -1.15 -30.82
N LEU A 674 5.07 -1.69 -30.80
CA LEU A 674 6.19 -1.23 -31.61
C LEU A 674 6.43 -2.24 -32.72
N ALA A 675 6.26 -1.87 -33.97
CA ALA A 675 6.37 -2.75 -35.14
C ALA A 675 7.58 -2.42 -36.01
N LYS A 676 8.31 -3.44 -36.47
CA LYS A 676 9.47 -3.29 -37.32
C LYS A 676 9.61 -4.44 -38.33
N SER A 677 9.84 -4.09 -39.63
CA SER A 677 10.28 -5.08 -40.62
C SER A 677 11.69 -5.55 -40.29
N LEU A 678 11.91 -6.86 -40.40
CA LEU A 678 13.23 -7.49 -40.23
C LEU A 678 14.07 -7.51 -41.47
N ASP A 679 13.43 -7.56 -42.66
CA ASP A 679 14.09 -7.81 -43.94
C ASP A 679 14.38 -6.54 -44.72
N THR A 680 13.62 -5.49 -44.51
CA THR A 680 13.73 -4.24 -45.26
C THR A 680 13.95 -3.04 -44.35
N ALA A 681 14.61 -2.01 -44.92
CA ALA A 681 14.73 -0.71 -44.27
C ALA A 681 13.34 -0.05 -44.25
N SER A 682 12.77 0.08 -43.07
CA SER A 682 11.47 0.69 -42.79
C SER A 682 11.49 1.43 -41.48
N ASN A 683 10.59 2.38 -41.26
CA ASN A 683 10.46 3.03 -39.97
C ASN A 683 9.85 2.07 -38.93
N TRP A 684 9.98 2.41 -37.69
CA TRP A 684 9.28 1.77 -36.58
C TRP A 684 7.88 2.37 -36.47
N ASP A 685 6.86 1.65 -36.90
CA ASP A 685 5.48 2.09 -36.72
C ASP A 685 4.95 1.67 -35.36
N THR A 686 4.20 2.56 -34.70
CA THR A 686 3.72 2.32 -33.34
C THR A 686 2.19 2.48 -33.25
N TYR A 687 1.58 1.66 -32.41
CA TYR A 687 0.19 1.77 -31.96
C TYR A 687 0.14 2.28 -30.53
N TRP A 688 -0.86 3.08 -30.22
CA TRP A 688 -1.17 3.59 -28.88
C TRP A 688 -2.68 3.58 -28.68
N SER A 689 -3.15 2.98 -27.57
CA SER A 689 -4.58 2.89 -27.26
C SER A 689 -5.21 4.25 -26.92
N GLU A 690 -4.39 5.19 -26.43
CA GLU A 690 -4.81 6.52 -26.02
C GLU A 690 -4.03 7.61 -26.76
N GLY A 691 -4.64 8.79 -26.88
CA GLY A 691 -4.01 10.00 -27.45
C GLY A 691 -3.93 10.06 -28.96
N LEU A 692 -4.30 8.99 -29.69
CA LEU A 692 -4.35 8.96 -31.16
C LEU A 692 -5.78 8.74 -31.67
N SER A 693 -6.06 9.21 -32.88
CA SER A 693 -7.29 8.87 -33.58
C SER A 693 -7.31 7.38 -33.96
N SER A 694 -8.49 6.76 -34.01
CA SER A 694 -8.65 5.35 -34.38
C SER A 694 -7.98 5.03 -35.72
N GLY A 695 -7.15 4.00 -35.76
CA GLY A 695 -6.38 3.58 -36.91
C GLY A 695 -5.13 4.41 -37.22
N TYR A 696 -4.80 5.39 -36.37
CA TYR A 696 -3.58 6.17 -36.50
C TYR A 696 -2.42 5.50 -35.75
N GLY A 697 -1.19 5.88 -36.13
CA GLY A 697 0.05 5.49 -35.46
C GLY A 697 1.08 6.61 -35.48
N LEU A 698 2.15 6.42 -34.74
CA LEU A 698 3.35 7.27 -34.77
C LEU A 698 4.53 6.46 -35.32
N ARG A 699 5.65 7.12 -35.53
CA ARG A 699 6.94 6.49 -35.84
C ARG A 699 7.93 6.77 -34.73
N LEU A 700 8.48 5.72 -34.14
CA LEU A 700 9.41 5.83 -33.02
C LEU A 700 10.72 6.55 -33.39
N ASN A 701 11.17 6.40 -34.62
CA ASN A 701 12.47 6.88 -35.12
C ASN A 701 12.39 8.15 -35.97
N THR A 702 11.25 8.84 -36.01
CA THR A 702 11.07 10.10 -36.74
C THR A 702 10.32 11.12 -35.87
N THR A 703 10.24 12.36 -36.35
CA THR A 703 9.45 13.44 -35.72
C THR A 703 8.13 13.69 -36.46
N ASP A 704 7.64 12.71 -37.18
CA ASP A 704 6.38 12.80 -37.92
C ASP A 704 5.19 13.00 -36.99
N ASN A 705 4.18 13.74 -37.43
CA ASN A 705 2.88 13.78 -36.80
C ASN A 705 2.20 12.40 -36.89
N GLN A 706 1.06 12.24 -36.20
CA GLN A 706 0.26 11.02 -36.28
C GLN A 706 -0.09 10.68 -37.75
N LEU A 707 0.03 9.42 -38.14
CA LEU A 707 -0.14 8.90 -39.48
C LEU A 707 -1.38 8.02 -39.53
N SER A 708 -2.31 8.34 -40.44
CA SER A 708 -3.55 7.58 -40.63
C SER A 708 -3.31 6.23 -41.31
N GLY A 709 -4.26 5.28 -41.11
CA GLY A 709 -4.30 3.99 -41.82
C GLY A 709 -3.18 3.03 -41.40
N ARG A 710 -2.59 3.19 -40.21
CA ARG A 710 -1.47 2.35 -39.75
C ARG A 710 -1.93 1.06 -39.10
N TRP A 711 -3.05 1.12 -38.38
CA TRP A 711 -3.56 0.00 -37.59
C TRP A 711 -5.04 -0.24 -37.87
N GLY A 712 -5.48 -1.47 -37.66
CA GLY A 712 -6.90 -1.86 -37.67
C GLY A 712 -7.36 -2.17 -36.23
N THR A 713 -8.22 -3.18 -36.11
CA THR A 713 -8.73 -3.63 -34.80
C THR A 713 -7.60 -4.17 -33.92
N VAL A 714 -7.58 -3.76 -32.66
CA VAL A 714 -6.74 -4.32 -31.62
C VAL A 714 -7.67 -4.77 -30.49
N ASN A 715 -7.58 -6.03 -30.10
CA ASN A 715 -8.45 -6.63 -29.08
C ASN A 715 -7.65 -7.62 -28.20
N SER A 716 -8.34 -8.41 -27.38
CA SER A 716 -7.72 -9.35 -26.42
C SER A 716 -6.98 -10.54 -27.06
N SER A 717 -7.07 -10.75 -28.36
CA SER A 717 -6.49 -11.92 -29.02
C SER A 717 -5.56 -11.55 -30.17
N ILE A 718 -5.91 -10.51 -30.92
CA ILE A 718 -5.24 -10.11 -32.15
C ILE A 718 -5.07 -8.61 -32.25
N PHE A 719 -4.13 -8.20 -33.11
CA PHE A 719 -4.11 -6.87 -33.72
C PHE A 719 -4.10 -6.97 -35.25
N THR A 720 -4.73 -5.98 -35.92
CA THR A 720 -4.81 -5.92 -37.38
C THR A 720 -3.73 -4.99 -37.92
N VAL A 721 -2.86 -5.54 -38.76
CA VAL A 721 -1.80 -4.82 -39.47
C VAL A 721 -2.28 -4.39 -40.87
N LYS A 722 -1.84 -3.23 -41.29
CA LYS A 722 -2.24 -2.62 -42.56
C LYS A 722 -1.19 -2.84 -43.64
N TYR A 723 -1.65 -3.31 -44.81
CA TYR A 723 -0.78 -3.54 -45.97
C TYR A 723 -0.05 -2.25 -46.42
N ASN A 724 1.22 -2.39 -46.78
CA ASN A 724 2.17 -1.31 -47.12
C ASN A 724 2.55 -0.37 -45.99
N TYR A 725 2.10 -0.61 -44.75
CA TYR A 725 2.44 0.21 -43.60
C TYR A 725 3.07 -0.61 -42.48
N THR A 726 2.28 -1.41 -41.81
CA THR A 726 2.72 -2.21 -40.68
C THR A 726 3.07 -3.64 -41.06
N TRP A 727 2.88 -4.02 -42.32
CA TRP A 727 3.38 -5.25 -42.87
C TRP A 727 3.52 -5.16 -44.41
N LEU A 728 4.35 -6.04 -45.01
CA LEU A 728 4.57 -6.21 -46.45
C LEU A 728 4.64 -7.70 -46.79
N ASP A 729 4.32 -8.06 -48.03
CA ASP A 729 4.10 -9.39 -48.63
C ASP A 729 4.85 -10.56 -48.00
N SER A 730 6.17 -10.61 -48.18
CA SER A 730 7.01 -11.76 -47.81
C SER A 730 7.99 -11.46 -46.69
N ASN A 731 7.88 -10.30 -46.04
CA ASN A 731 8.80 -9.89 -45.02
C ASN A 731 8.42 -10.47 -43.66
N ASP A 732 9.44 -10.74 -42.86
CA ASP A 732 9.30 -10.99 -41.46
C ASP A 732 9.18 -9.66 -40.67
N TYR A 733 8.31 -9.65 -39.69
CA TYR A 733 8.09 -8.53 -38.76
C TYR A 733 8.24 -8.94 -37.34
N ILE A 734 8.75 -8.02 -36.49
CA ILE A 734 8.75 -8.12 -35.05
C ILE A 734 7.83 -7.06 -34.46
N TYR A 735 7.04 -7.43 -33.46
CA TYR A 735 6.16 -6.56 -32.69
C TYR A 735 6.48 -6.74 -31.21
N TYR A 736 6.69 -5.63 -30.50
CA TYR A 736 6.78 -5.59 -29.05
C TYR A 736 5.49 -4.97 -28.54
N CYS A 737 4.71 -5.75 -27.82
CA CYS A 737 3.39 -5.37 -27.33
C CYS A 737 3.46 -5.11 -25.81
N PHE A 738 2.90 -3.99 -25.38
CA PHE A 738 2.85 -3.58 -24.00
C PHE A 738 1.40 -3.33 -23.60
N ARG A 739 1.03 -3.77 -22.40
CA ARG A 739 -0.29 -3.56 -21.83
C ARG A 739 -0.13 -2.86 -20.48
N ASN A 740 -1.12 -2.00 -20.15
CA ASN A 740 -1.19 -1.41 -18.81
C ASN A 740 -1.39 -2.50 -17.76
N ILE A 741 -0.41 -2.66 -16.90
CA ILE A 741 -0.45 -3.46 -15.68
C ILE A 741 -0.01 -2.53 -14.56
N GLU A 742 -0.89 -2.28 -13.62
CA GLU A 742 -0.61 -1.38 -12.52
C GLU A 742 0.60 -1.89 -11.71
N GLY A 743 1.50 -1.00 -11.31
CA GLY A 743 2.75 -1.35 -10.67
C GLY A 743 3.87 -1.85 -11.60
N TYR A 744 3.57 -2.21 -12.88
CA TYR A 744 4.55 -2.74 -13.81
C TYR A 744 4.71 -1.89 -15.08
N ILE A 745 3.66 -1.77 -15.90
CA ILE A 745 3.69 -1.01 -17.16
C ILE A 745 2.56 0.00 -17.17
N LYS A 746 2.86 1.25 -17.48
CA LYS A 746 1.87 2.30 -17.76
C LYS A 746 2.16 2.94 -19.10
N VAL A 747 1.22 2.79 -20.03
CA VAL A 747 1.18 3.48 -21.31
C VAL A 747 0.25 4.68 -21.19
N GLY A 748 0.66 5.85 -21.66
CA GLY A 748 -0.14 7.06 -21.54
C GLY A 748 0.42 8.21 -22.36
N THR A 749 -0.32 9.33 -22.36
CA THR A 749 0.07 10.60 -22.98
C THR A 749 0.33 11.66 -21.93
N TYR A 750 1.16 12.66 -22.24
CA TYR A 750 1.49 13.81 -21.38
C TYR A 750 1.45 15.12 -22.18
#